data_a0fa3cfb00644e2cc6f62549a19f5dd9
#
_entry.id   a0fa3cfb00644e2cc6f62549a19f5dd9
#
_cell.length_a   1.000
_cell.length_b   1.000
_cell.length_c   1.000
_cell.angle_alpha   90.00
_cell.angle_beta   90.00
_cell.angle_gamma   90.00
#
_symmetry.space_group_name_H-M   'P 1'
#
loop_
_entity.id
_entity.type
_entity.pdbx_description
1 polymer ?
#
loop_
_entity_poly.entity_id
_entity_poly.type
_entity_poly.pdbx_seq_one_letter_code
_entity_poly.pdbx_strand_id
1 'polypeptide(L)'
;MALAGAMSAMSFRPLDAAKSSTVGALAGSAEQAPLFPQAPLTPQLFALLPTGSIKASGWLLRQLQIQASGLGGHLDEFWPIVGPDSGWSGGKGESWEDGPYFLDGLVPLAWQLDSPQLKAKAMRFINWTLDHPWENGMFGPRSNDDWWPRMVMLKVLTQYHELTVDPRVMPLMTRYFHYQLQAMPARPLRDWGRMRWQDELVSVLWLYQHTHDPKLLELAQLLKQQGYDWQGDFARFRFTQKVDADALRKQAGGTDAFMEDIGLQVHGVNNAQALKASPVWSVVSGNATDRDAIHHQLLMLDTYHGLPNGMFSADEHLAGRSPSQGTELCTVVETMFSLELALAITGDAALGDRLERIAFNALPAALTDDMWTHQYNQQPNQVECSLHRQPWTTDGPESNLFGLEPNFRCCTANFHQGWPKFANSLWMATADQGLAAMSYAPCMVKTVVRDVPVVVEQVSDYPFRQTVTITIKPQRALAFPLRLRMPAWSQDTHITVNGKSIKAADGFTTIERTWAPGDVVEVRFNAGVKIEQGYSGALSFSRGALVYVLPIKENWVIWRKRGPTNDWQVYPGSRWNLGIEPDVPVVVSEHPIGEKPFAGVTPAVQLALQGRYVPAWKAEEGNAEPVPAKVEPSNDEPVQAITLVPYAGAKLRITAFPSLS
;
A
#
# COMPACT_ATOMS: atom_id res chain seq x y z
N MET A 1 27.37 -53.01 -4.64
CA MET A 1 27.11 -52.47 -6.01
C MET A 1 26.65 -51.03 -5.84
N ALA A 2 27.57 -50.12 -6.12
CA ALA A 2 27.35 -48.69 -5.99
C ALA A 2 26.86 -48.16 -7.33
N LEU A 3 25.82 -47.36 -7.33
CA LEU A 3 25.46 -46.51 -8.48
C LEU A 3 25.64 -45.06 -8.04
N ALA A 4 26.65 -44.42 -8.61
CA ALA A 4 26.91 -43.02 -8.51
C ALA A 4 26.05 -42.28 -9.57
N GLY A 5 25.20 -41.36 -9.13
CA GLY A 5 24.47 -40.44 -10.01
C GLY A 5 25.24 -39.12 -10.13
N ALA A 6 25.57 -38.74 -11.34
CA ALA A 6 26.33 -37.56 -11.71
C ALA A 6 25.49 -36.29 -11.52
N MET A 7 25.94 -35.36 -10.69
CA MET A 7 25.51 -33.98 -10.66
C MET A 7 26.17 -33.21 -11.81
N SER A 8 25.36 -32.71 -12.76
CA SER A 8 25.79 -31.79 -13.81
C SER A 8 25.86 -30.37 -13.23
N ALA A 9 27.08 -29.86 -13.12
CA ALA A 9 27.31 -28.45 -12.74
C ALA A 9 27.09 -27.59 -13.99
N MET A 10 26.04 -26.76 -13.99
CA MET A 10 25.89 -25.67 -14.94
C MET A 10 26.80 -24.50 -14.54
N SER A 11 27.82 -24.27 -15.34
CA SER A 11 28.71 -23.12 -15.22
C SER A 11 28.02 -21.87 -15.77
N PHE A 12 27.82 -20.89 -14.90
CA PHE A 12 27.45 -19.53 -15.31
C PHE A 12 28.63 -18.85 -15.99
N ARG A 13 28.47 -18.45 -17.24
CA ARG A 13 29.35 -17.50 -17.92
C ARG A 13 28.94 -16.08 -17.53
N PRO A 14 29.89 -15.16 -17.25
CA PRO A 14 29.56 -13.75 -17.07
C PRO A 14 29.11 -13.16 -18.41
N LEU A 15 27.97 -12.45 -18.37
CA LEU A 15 27.48 -11.66 -19.51
C LEU A 15 28.39 -10.45 -19.71
N ASP A 16 28.95 -10.36 -20.90
CA ASP A 16 29.71 -9.22 -21.37
C ASP A 16 28.88 -7.93 -21.33
N ALA A 17 29.53 -6.83 -20.95
CA ALA A 17 28.97 -5.50 -20.91
C ALA A 17 28.34 -5.11 -22.26
N ALA A 18 27.03 -5.08 -22.33
CA ALA A 18 26.30 -4.61 -23.50
C ALA A 18 26.54 -3.12 -23.70
N LYS A 19 26.98 -2.81 -24.90
CA LYS A 19 27.19 -1.46 -25.43
C LYS A 19 25.93 -0.60 -25.24
N SER A 20 26.19 0.64 -24.84
CA SER A 20 25.25 1.77 -24.84
C SER A 20 24.25 1.68 -25.98
N SER A 21 23.00 1.29 -25.66
CA SER A 21 21.89 1.47 -26.60
C SER A 21 21.41 2.92 -26.48
N THR A 22 21.45 3.60 -27.61
CA THR A 22 20.85 4.88 -27.91
C THR A 22 19.56 5.11 -27.13
N VAL A 23 19.49 6.29 -26.48
CA VAL A 23 18.27 6.84 -25.89
C VAL A 23 17.13 6.70 -26.90
N GLY A 24 16.22 5.77 -26.66
CA GLY A 24 14.99 5.67 -27.43
C GLY A 24 14.26 7.02 -27.32
N ALA A 25 13.95 7.61 -28.46
CA ALA A 25 13.18 8.83 -28.56
C ALA A 25 11.92 8.67 -27.68
N LEU A 26 11.72 9.59 -26.75
CA LEU A 26 10.45 9.78 -26.07
C LEU A 26 9.40 9.88 -27.18
N ALA A 27 8.34 9.08 -27.08
CA ALA A 27 7.25 9.02 -28.06
C ALA A 27 6.86 10.43 -28.47
N GLY A 28 6.67 10.61 -29.78
CA GLY A 28 6.44 11.91 -30.39
C GLY A 28 5.32 12.68 -29.71
N SER A 29 5.39 14.00 -29.77
CA SER A 29 4.54 15.00 -29.15
C SER A 29 3.05 14.83 -29.47
N ALA A 30 2.41 13.82 -28.90
CA ALA A 30 1.01 13.91 -28.54
C ALA A 30 0.96 14.89 -27.36
N GLU A 31 0.13 15.91 -27.47
CA GLU A 31 -0.07 16.92 -26.44
C GLU A 31 -0.41 16.18 -25.13
N GLN A 32 0.57 16.10 -24.23
CA GLN A 32 0.37 15.43 -22.94
C GLN A 32 -0.63 16.26 -22.14
N ALA A 33 -1.68 15.63 -21.64
CA ALA A 33 -2.61 16.31 -20.76
C ALA A 33 -1.87 16.99 -19.59
N PRO A 34 -2.35 18.15 -19.14
CA PRO A 34 -1.73 18.85 -18.02
C PRO A 34 -1.77 17.97 -16.79
N LEU A 35 -0.63 17.83 -16.09
CA LEU A 35 -0.53 17.05 -14.85
C LEU A 35 -1.40 17.62 -13.73
N PHE A 36 -1.64 18.92 -13.75
CA PHE A 36 -2.40 19.62 -12.71
C PHE A 36 -3.82 19.94 -13.21
N PRO A 37 -4.81 19.86 -12.31
CA PRO A 37 -6.17 20.27 -12.61
C PRO A 37 -6.23 21.70 -13.18
N GLN A 38 -7.00 21.87 -14.25
CA GLN A 38 -7.28 23.15 -14.87
C GLN A 38 -8.65 23.67 -14.43
N ALA A 39 -8.84 24.99 -14.46
CA ALA A 39 -10.15 25.57 -14.17
C ALA A 39 -11.27 24.89 -14.97
N PRO A 40 -12.43 24.59 -14.37
CA PRO A 40 -12.92 25.05 -13.05
C PRO A 40 -12.44 24.21 -11.85
N LEU A 41 -11.60 23.19 -12.06
CA LEU A 41 -11.06 22.39 -10.96
C LEU A 41 -10.05 23.18 -10.12
N THR A 42 -9.98 22.85 -8.83
CA THR A 42 -9.06 23.49 -7.88
C THR A 42 -7.63 22.96 -8.07
N PRO A 43 -6.62 23.83 -8.17
CA PRO A 43 -5.23 23.40 -8.23
C PRO A 43 -4.80 22.58 -7.00
N GLN A 44 -3.98 21.57 -7.23
CA GLN A 44 -3.34 20.76 -6.20
C GLN A 44 -1.91 21.26 -5.96
N LEU A 45 -1.32 20.88 -4.82
CA LEU A 45 0.07 21.23 -4.52
C LEU A 45 1.06 20.34 -5.27
N PHE A 46 0.74 19.06 -5.37
CA PHE A 46 1.51 18.07 -6.09
C PHE A 46 0.62 17.28 -7.05
N ALA A 47 1.26 16.65 -8.03
CA ALA A 47 0.60 15.71 -8.93
C ALA A 47 1.46 14.46 -9.07
N LEU A 48 0.83 13.27 -9.04
CA LEU A 48 1.50 12.03 -9.38
C LEU A 48 2.10 12.16 -10.78
N LEU A 49 3.33 11.69 -10.94
CA LEU A 49 3.92 11.56 -12.27
C LEU A 49 3.20 10.43 -13.03
N PRO A 50 3.09 10.52 -14.37
CA PRO A 50 2.45 9.46 -15.16
C PRO A 50 3.08 8.10 -14.86
N THR A 51 2.26 7.06 -14.81
CA THR A 51 2.69 5.68 -14.58
C THR A 51 3.83 5.33 -15.55
N GLY A 52 4.93 4.78 -15.01
CA GLY A 52 6.13 4.47 -15.79
C GLY A 52 7.21 5.56 -15.79
N SER A 53 6.91 6.76 -15.30
CA SER A 53 7.93 7.82 -15.12
C SER A 53 8.98 7.44 -14.08
N ILE A 54 8.62 6.62 -13.10
CA ILE A 54 9.49 6.17 -12.01
C ILE A 54 9.79 4.69 -12.20
N LYS A 55 11.06 4.33 -12.15
CA LYS A 55 11.54 2.94 -12.18
C LYS A 55 12.24 2.61 -10.87
N ALA A 56 11.77 1.58 -10.20
CA ALA A 56 12.43 1.08 -9.00
C ALA A 56 13.87 0.61 -9.28
N SER A 57 14.75 0.76 -8.30
CA SER A 57 16.13 0.27 -8.35
C SER A 57 16.49 -0.40 -7.01
N GLY A 58 17.71 -0.88 -6.86
CA GLY A 58 18.22 -1.43 -5.60
C GLY A 58 17.29 -2.48 -4.96
N TRP A 59 17.04 -2.34 -3.66
CA TRP A 59 16.21 -3.26 -2.91
C TRP A 59 14.72 -3.23 -3.34
N LEU A 60 14.21 -2.06 -3.77
CA LEU A 60 12.81 -1.95 -4.21
C LEU A 60 12.58 -2.71 -5.52
N LEU A 61 13.52 -2.65 -6.46
CA LEU A 61 13.47 -3.48 -7.67
C LEU A 61 13.47 -4.97 -7.32
N ARG A 62 14.33 -5.41 -6.37
CA ARG A 62 14.31 -6.80 -5.90
C ARG A 62 12.95 -7.20 -5.32
N GLN A 63 12.32 -6.30 -4.54
CA GLN A 63 10.99 -6.56 -3.97
C GLN A 63 9.93 -6.75 -5.06
N LEU A 64 9.94 -5.93 -6.11
CA LEU A 64 9.06 -6.09 -7.27
C LEU A 64 9.34 -7.39 -8.05
N GLN A 65 10.61 -7.78 -8.16
CA GLN A 65 10.99 -9.05 -8.78
C GLN A 65 10.51 -10.25 -7.97
N ILE A 66 10.57 -10.19 -6.63
CA ILE A 66 10.00 -11.20 -5.74
C ILE A 66 8.48 -11.30 -5.96
N GLN A 67 7.77 -10.17 -6.01
CA GLN A 67 6.33 -10.15 -6.30
C GLN A 67 6.01 -10.79 -7.66
N ALA A 68 6.80 -10.50 -8.68
CA ALA A 68 6.64 -11.08 -10.02
C ALA A 68 6.97 -12.58 -10.08
N SER A 69 7.87 -13.05 -9.23
CA SER A 69 8.23 -14.47 -9.11
C SER A 69 7.30 -15.27 -8.20
N GLY A 70 6.46 -14.59 -7.42
CA GLY A 70 5.41 -15.14 -6.58
C GLY A 70 4.03 -15.06 -7.22
N LEU A 71 3.00 -14.88 -6.40
CA LEU A 71 1.60 -14.80 -6.86
C LEU A 71 1.38 -13.72 -7.92
N GLY A 72 2.04 -12.56 -7.81
CA GLY A 72 1.85 -11.45 -8.73
C GLY A 72 2.14 -11.77 -10.20
N GLY A 73 3.07 -12.69 -10.45
CA GLY A 73 3.40 -13.11 -11.81
C GLY A 73 2.73 -14.39 -12.28
N HIS A 74 2.15 -15.19 -11.38
CA HIS A 74 1.74 -16.56 -11.67
C HIS A 74 0.27 -16.86 -11.31
N LEU A 75 -0.45 -15.94 -10.68
CA LEU A 75 -1.81 -16.19 -10.18
C LEU A 75 -2.76 -16.69 -11.28
N ASP A 76 -2.68 -16.14 -12.49
CA ASP A 76 -3.51 -16.49 -13.63
C ASP A 76 -3.24 -17.90 -14.20
N GLU A 77 -2.16 -18.55 -13.80
CA GLU A 77 -1.77 -19.88 -14.26
C GLU A 77 -2.51 -21.01 -13.53
N PHE A 78 -2.92 -20.78 -12.28
CA PHE A 78 -3.49 -21.84 -11.45
C PHE A 78 -4.71 -21.41 -10.59
N TRP A 79 -4.99 -20.11 -10.49
CA TRP A 79 -6.18 -19.61 -9.78
C TRP A 79 -7.28 -19.29 -10.81
N PRO A 80 -8.37 -20.09 -10.85
CA PRO A 80 -9.37 -20.00 -11.93
C PRO A 80 -10.03 -18.63 -12.06
N ILE A 81 -10.10 -17.87 -10.95
CA ILE A 81 -10.77 -16.56 -10.87
C ILE A 81 -10.19 -15.55 -11.88
N VAL A 82 -8.86 -15.54 -12.04
CA VAL A 82 -8.17 -14.69 -13.03
C VAL A 82 -7.54 -15.51 -14.16
N GLY A 83 -7.88 -16.80 -14.24
CA GLY A 83 -7.43 -17.71 -15.28
C GLY A 83 -8.08 -17.44 -16.66
N PRO A 84 -7.89 -18.37 -17.62
CA PRO A 84 -8.41 -18.20 -18.99
C PRO A 84 -9.92 -18.06 -19.10
N ASP A 85 -10.69 -18.60 -18.13
CA ASP A 85 -12.16 -18.53 -18.10
C ASP A 85 -12.69 -17.31 -17.36
N SER A 86 -11.83 -16.40 -16.90
CA SER A 86 -12.29 -15.15 -16.25
C SER A 86 -13.22 -14.36 -17.18
N GLY A 87 -14.34 -13.87 -16.64
CA GLY A 87 -15.27 -13.01 -17.35
C GLY A 87 -14.61 -11.75 -17.93
N TRP A 88 -13.61 -11.22 -17.25
CA TRP A 88 -12.84 -10.05 -17.70
C TRP A 88 -11.84 -10.33 -18.82
N SER A 89 -11.67 -11.60 -19.22
CA SER A 89 -10.91 -12.01 -20.41
C SER A 89 -11.78 -12.71 -21.46
N GLY A 90 -13.11 -12.59 -21.35
CA GLY A 90 -14.07 -13.15 -22.30
C GLY A 90 -14.59 -14.54 -21.96
N GLY A 91 -14.20 -15.10 -20.82
CA GLY A 91 -14.71 -16.36 -20.31
C GLY A 91 -16.11 -16.25 -19.67
N LYS A 92 -16.54 -17.32 -19.05
CA LYS A 92 -17.84 -17.43 -18.35
C LYS A 92 -17.70 -17.48 -16.83
N GLY A 93 -16.48 -17.41 -16.32
CA GLY A 93 -16.17 -17.51 -14.91
C GLY A 93 -16.41 -16.18 -14.18
N GLU A 94 -15.55 -15.90 -13.22
CA GLU A 94 -15.65 -14.75 -12.34
C GLU A 94 -15.78 -13.44 -13.11
N SER A 95 -16.71 -12.55 -12.69
CA SER A 95 -17.03 -11.29 -13.36
C SER A 95 -17.14 -10.11 -12.40
N TRP A 96 -16.78 -10.28 -11.13
CA TRP A 96 -16.80 -9.27 -10.09
C TRP A 96 -15.49 -8.46 -10.07
N GLU A 97 -14.95 -8.14 -8.92
CA GLU A 97 -13.80 -7.22 -8.74
C GLU A 97 -12.42 -7.87 -8.89
N ASP A 98 -12.33 -9.21 -8.78
CA ASP A 98 -11.05 -9.90 -8.65
C ASP A 98 -10.14 -9.72 -9.88
N GLY A 99 -10.72 -9.83 -11.10
CA GLY A 99 -9.97 -9.57 -12.33
C GLY A 99 -9.41 -8.15 -12.39
N PRO A 100 -10.23 -7.10 -12.23
CA PRO A 100 -9.79 -5.71 -12.15
C PRO A 100 -8.76 -5.44 -11.04
N TYR A 101 -8.92 -5.97 -9.84
CA TYR A 101 -7.97 -5.82 -8.74
C TYR A 101 -6.61 -6.45 -9.06
N PHE A 102 -6.60 -7.65 -9.63
CA PHE A 102 -5.36 -8.28 -10.07
C PHE A 102 -4.61 -7.41 -11.09
N LEU A 103 -5.33 -6.84 -12.04
CA LEU A 103 -4.77 -5.97 -13.07
C LEU A 103 -4.29 -4.63 -12.52
N ASP A 104 -4.94 -4.07 -11.51
CA ASP A 104 -4.57 -2.81 -10.87
C ASP A 104 -3.15 -2.86 -10.26
N GLY A 105 -2.69 -4.07 -9.92
CA GLY A 105 -1.30 -4.34 -9.54
C GLY A 105 -0.42 -4.89 -10.65
N LEU A 106 -0.95 -5.77 -11.50
CA LEU A 106 -0.17 -6.42 -12.58
C LEU A 106 0.30 -5.44 -13.64
N VAL A 107 -0.54 -4.48 -14.04
CA VAL A 107 -0.18 -3.49 -15.07
C VAL A 107 1.05 -2.68 -14.65
N PRO A 108 1.05 -1.94 -13.52
CA PRO A 108 2.23 -1.20 -13.13
C PRO A 108 3.44 -2.11 -12.85
N LEU A 109 3.26 -3.32 -12.29
CA LEU A 109 4.36 -4.27 -12.08
C LEU A 109 5.01 -4.68 -13.40
N ALA A 110 4.21 -5.03 -14.41
CA ALA A 110 4.69 -5.50 -15.71
C ALA A 110 5.56 -4.45 -16.44
N TRP A 111 5.17 -3.18 -16.34
CA TRP A 111 5.91 -2.08 -16.93
C TRP A 111 7.09 -1.64 -16.04
N GLN A 112 6.98 -1.70 -14.71
CA GLN A 112 8.12 -1.46 -13.81
C GLN A 112 9.29 -2.40 -14.13
N LEU A 113 9.01 -3.68 -14.35
CA LEU A 113 9.99 -4.73 -14.64
C LEU A 113 10.32 -4.86 -16.14
N ASP A 114 9.62 -4.14 -17.00
CA ASP A 114 9.69 -4.27 -18.45
C ASP A 114 9.56 -5.73 -18.93
N SER A 115 8.70 -6.51 -18.28
CA SER A 115 8.52 -7.93 -18.51
C SER A 115 7.53 -8.20 -19.66
N PRO A 116 8.00 -8.74 -20.81
CA PRO A 116 7.09 -9.09 -21.92
C PRO A 116 6.02 -10.12 -21.52
N GLN A 117 6.36 -11.04 -20.61
CA GLN A 117 5.46 -12.10 -20.16
C GLN A 117 4.31 -11.49 -19.32
N LEU A 118 4.64 -10.64 -18.35
CA LEU A 118 3.61 -9.99 -17.51
C LEU A 118 2.75 -9.02 -18.33
N LYS A 119 3.35 -8.30 -19.28
CA LYS A 119 2.62 -7.45 -20.23
C LYS A 119 1.62 -8.27 -21.04
N ALA A 120 2.05 -9.43 -21.58
CA ALA A 120 1.15 -10.30 -22.33
C ALA A 120 -0.03 -10.81 -21.50
N LYS A 121 0.19 -11.15 -20.22
CA LYS A 121 -0.88 -11.54 -19.28
C LYS A 121 -1.87 -10.39 -19.08
N ALA A 122 -1.42 -9.19 -18.77
CA ALA A 122 -2.28 -8.02 -18.61
C ALA A 122 -3.06 -7.69 -19.88
N MET A 123 -2.40 -7.75 -21.06
CA MET A 123 -2.99 -7.43 -22.34
C MET A 123 -4.14 -8.37 -22.76
N ARG A 124 -4.19 -9.59 -22.25
CA ARG A 124 -5.34 -10.49 -22.47
C ARG A 124 -6.64 -9.87 -21.98
N PHE A 125 -6.64 -9.34 -20.78
CA PHE A 125 -7.80 -8.68 -20.16
C PHE A 125 -8.08 -7.32 -20.76
N ILE A 126 -7.05 -6.50 -20.92
CA ILE A 126 -7.16 -5.13 -21.43
C ILE A 126 -7.70 -5.13 -22.86
N ASN A 127 -7.15 -5.95 -23.77
CA ASN A 127 -7.63 -6.05 -25.13
C ASN A 127 -9.09 -6.50 -25.17
N TRP A 128 -9.43 -7.56 -24.41
CA TRP A 128 -10.82 -8.00 -24.37
C TRP A 128 -11.76 -6.87 -23.90
N THR A 129 -11.41 -6.17 -22.85
CA THR A 129 -12.22 -5.06 -22.33
C THR A 129 -12.40 -3.94 -23.36
N LEU A 130 -11.31 -3.55 -24.04
CA LEU A 130 -11.33 -2.46 -25.03
C LEU A 130 -12.04 -2.84 -26.34
N ASP A 131 -11.99 -4.12 -26.75
CA ASP A 131 -12.54 -4.59 -28.00
C ASP A 131 -14.01 -5.05 -27.90
N HIS A 132 -14.57 -5.19 -26.68
CA HIS A 132 -15.93 -5.69 -26.44
C HIS A 132 -16.81 -4.74 -25.58
N PRO A 133 -16.87 -3.43 -25.91
CA PRO A 133 -17.82 -2.55 -25.25
C PRO A 133 -19.26 -2.98 -25.56
N TRP A 134 -20.18 -2.65 -24.65
CA TRP A 134 -21.61 -2.87 -24.91
C TRP A 134 -22.14 -1.78 -25.84
N GLU A 135 -23.23 -2.07 -26.53
CA GLU A 135 -23.88 -1.12 -27.45
C GLU A 135 -24.33 0.17 -26.75
N ASN A 136 -24.79 0.06 -25.51
CA ASN A 136 -25.24 1.19 -24.70
C ASN A 136 -24.12 2.05 -24.10
N GLY A 137 -22.86 1.68 -24.28
CA GLY A 137 -21.70 2.37 -23.71
C GLY A 137 -21.10 1.72 -22.46
N MET A 138 -21.77 0.73 -21.89
CA MET A 138 -21.21 -0.09 -20.81
C MET A 138 -20.02 -0.91 -21.33
N PHE A 139 -19.19 -1.46 -20.43
CA PHE A 139 -18.10 -2.36 -20.78
C PHE A 139 -17.93 -3.47 -19.72
N GLY A 140 -17.07 -4.44 -20.01
CA GLY A 140 -16.80 -5.56 -19.12
C GLY A 140 -17.79 -6.71 -19.29
N PRO A 141 -17.75 -7.73 -18.40
CA PRO A 141 -18.56 -8.93 -18.50
C PRO A 141 -20.07 -8.64 -18.52
N ARG A 142 -20.80 -9.28 -19.44
CA ARG A 142 -22.27 -9.12 -19.54
C ARG A 142 -23.05 -9.81 -18.45
N SER A 143 -22.42 -10.76 -17.74
CA SER A 143 -23.00 -11.45 -16.58
C SER A 143 -23.10 -10.60 -15.32
N ASN A 144 -22.42 -9.44 -15.30
CA ASN A 144 -22.42 -8.48 -14.20
C ASN A 144 -22.56 -7.07 -14.75
N ASP A 145 -23.52 -6.31 -14.26
CA ASP A 145 -23.75 -4.93 -14.65
C ASP A 145 -23.49 -3.92 -13.52
N ASP A 146 -22.97 -4.33 -12.36
CA ASP A 146 -22.68 -3.47 -11.22
C ASP A 146 -21.62 -2.41 -11.56
N TRP A 147 -21.74 -1.23 -10.95
CA TRP A 147 -20.80 -0.14 -11.18
C TRP A 147 -19.43 -0.41 -10.56
N TRP A 148 -19.40 -1.07 -9.38
CA TRP A 148 -18.19 -1.22 -8.59
C TRP A 148 -17.01 -1.90 -9.32
N PRO A 149 -17.13 -3.06 -9.95
CA PRO A 149 -16.01 -3.69 -10.64
C PRO A 149 -15.43 -2.82 -11.78
N ARG A 150 -16.28 -1.97 -12.39
CA ARG A 150 -15.85 -1.04 -13.43
C ARG A 150 -15.05 0.12 -12.89
N MET A 151 -15.36 0.60 -11.67
CA MET A 151 -14.55 1.62 -10.98
C MET A 151 -13.10 1.17 -10.82
N VAL A 152 -12.87 -0.11 -10.50
CA VAL A 152 -11.52 -0.68 -10.42
C VAL A 152 -10.87 -0.81 -11.80
N MET A 153 -11.60 -1.34 -12.80
CA MET A 153 -11.07 -1.47 -14.15
C MET A 153 -10.74 -0.11 -14.80
N LEU A 154 -11.46 0.94 -14.46
CA LEU A 154 -11.15 2.30 -14.94
C LEU A 154 -9.78 2.78 -14.42
N LYS A 155 -9.41 2.48 -13.16
CA LYS A 155 -8.06 2.75 -12.64
C LYS A 155 -6.98 1.97 -13.43
N VAL A 156 -7.26 0.73 -13.81
CA VAL A 156 -6.37 -0.06 -14.68
C VAL A 156 -6.19 0.61 -16.04
N LEU A 157 -7.30 1.05 -16.65
CA LEU A 157 -7.28 1.69 -17.98
C LEU A 157 -6.54 3.04 -17.97
N THR A 158 -6.65 3.83 -16.88
CA THR A 158 -5.87 5.07 -16.74
C THR A 158 -4.37 4.78 -16.70
N GLN A 159 -3.92 3.85 -15.84
CA GLN A 159 -2.52 3.43 -15.78
C GLN A 159 -2.01 2.90 -17.12
N TYR A 160 -2.81 2.08 -17.80
CA TYR A 160 -2.46 1.52 -19.09
C TYR A 160 -2.33 2.61 -20.17
N HIS A 161 -3.23 3.59 -20.19
CA HIS A 161 -3.14 4.71 -21.12
C HIS A 161 -1.89 5.56 -20.89
N GLU A 162 -1.57 5.88 -19.65
CA GLU A 162 -0.35 6.63 -19.30
C GLU A 162 0.93 5.93 -19.77
N LEU A 163 0.93 4.58 -19.78
CA LEU A 163 2.06 3.74 -20.21
C LEU A 163 2.16 3.60 -21.73
N THR A 164 1.05 3.67 -22.47
CA THR A 164 1.01 3.22 -23.89
C THR A 164 0.39 4.21 -24.86
N VAL A 165 -0.38 5.18 -24.36
CA VAL A 165 -1.18 6.12 -25.16
C VAL A 165 -2.13 5.38 -26.13
N ASP A 166 -2.66 4.21 -25.74
CA ASP A 166 -3.56 3.42 -26.57
C ASP A 166 -4.83 4.25 -26.92
N PRO A 167 -5.10 4.51 -28.21
CA PRO A 167 -6.19 5.40 -28.63
C PRO A 167 -7.59 4.86 -28.33
N ARG A 168 -7.74 3.59 -27.95
CA ARG A 168 -9.03 2.97 -27.62
C ARG A 168 -9.54 3.37 -26.23
N VAL A 169 -8.63 3.73 -25.30
CA VAL A 169 -8.95 3.93 -23.88
C VAL A 169 -9.88 5.13 -23.67
N MET A 170 -9.46 6.32 -24.10
CA MET A 170 -10.26 7.54 -23.85
C MET A 170 -11.66 7.48 -24.49
N PRO A 171 -11.84 7.01 -25.76
CA PRO A 171 -13.17 6.85 -26.33
C PRO A 171 -14.05 5.84 -25.58
N LEU A 172 -13.50 4.74 -25.06
CA LEU A 172 -14.25 3.78 -24.27
C LEU A 172 -14.71 4.41 -22.96
N MET A 173 -13.79 5.06 -22.22
CA MET A 173 -14.09 5.70 -20.95
C MET A 173 -15.13 6.83 -21.13
N THR A 174 -15.00 7.66 -22.16
CA THR A 174 -15.96 8.74 -22.46
C THR A 174 -17.35 8.18 -22.71
N ARG A 175 -17.48 7.15 -23.53
CA ARG A 175 -18.79 6.51 -23.80
C ARG A 175 -19.38 5.91 -22.54
N TYR A 176 -18.56 5.26 -21.71
CA TYR A 176 -19.01 4.66 -20.46
C TYR A 176 -19.52 5.73 -19.48
N PHE A 177 -18.78 6.80 -19.25
CA PHE A 177 -19.20 7.85 -18.32
C PHE A 177 -20.44 8.61 -18.82
N HIS A 178 -20.59 8.81 -20.13
CA HIS A 178 -21.82 9.39 -20.69
C HIS A 178 -23.02 8.46 -20.48
N TYR A 179 -22.85 7.16 -20.70
CA TYR A 179 -23.89 6.17 -20.41
C TYR A 179 -24.25 6.18 -18.91
N GLN A 180 -23.25 6.16 -18.04
CA GLN A 180 -23.44 6.15 -16.60
C GLN A 180 -24.20 7.38 -16.12
N LEU A 181 -23.82 8.58 -16.57
CA LEU A 181 -24.51 9.83 -16.25
C LEU A 181 -26.00 9.76 -16.60
N GLN A 182 -26.36 9.15 -17.73
CA GLN A 182 -27.74 8.97 -18.16
C GLN A 182 -28.48 7.87 -17.38
N ALA A 183 -27.78 6.81 -17.02
CA ALA A 183 -28.38 5.62 -16.40
C ALA A 183 -28.55 5.75 -14.86
N MET A 184 -27.65 6.45 -14.17
CA MET A 184 -27.62 6.54 -12.71
C MET A 184 -28.88 7.12 -12.06
N PRO A 185 -29.65 8.04 -12.64
CA PRO A 185 -30.92 8.46 -12.06
C PRO A 185 -31.93 7.32 -11.86
N ALA A 186 -31.96 6.35 -12.80
CA ALA A 186 -32.81 5.16 -12.73
C ALA A 186 -32.13 3.94 -12.11
N ARG A 187 -30.79 3.94 -12.06
CA ARG A 187 -29.95 2.87 -11.54
C ARG A 187 -28.84 3.46 -10.65
N PRO A 188 -29.20 3.91 -9.43
CA PRO A 188 -28.27 4.61 -8.56
C PRO A 188 -27.12 3.73 -8.08
N LEU A 189 -26.13 4.35 -7.47
CA LEU A 189 -25.09 3.64 -6.73
C LEU A 189 -25.71 2.86 -5.57
N ARG A 190 -25.25 1.63 -5.39
CA ARG A 190 -25.69 0.74 -4.32
C ARG A 190 -24.48 0.05 -3.69
N ASP A 191 -24.67 -0.50 -2.52
CA ASP A 191 -23.72 -1.36 -1.82
C ASP A 191 -22.27 -0.84 -1.91
N TRP A 192 -21.37 -1.65 -2.42
CA TRP A 192 -19.95 -1.33 -2.58
C TRP A 192 -19.70 -0.08 -3.43
N GLY A 193 -20.41 0.07 -4.55
CA GLY A 193 -20.28 1.25 -5.41
C GLY A 193 -20.67 2.54 -4.72
N ARG A 194 -21.70 2.51 -3.83
CA ARG A 194 -22.09 3.66 -3.01
C ARG A 194 -21.01 4.04 -2.00
N MET A 195 -20.39 3.06 -1.34
CA MET A 195 -19.35 3.31 -0.35
C MET A 195 -18.02 3.76 -0.99
N ARG A 196 -17.76 3.32 -2.22
CA ARG A 196 -16.48 3.46 -2.92
C ARG A 196 -16.54 4.42 -4.12
N TRP A 197 -17.53 5.29 -4.17
CA TRP A 197 -17.79 6.26 -5.26
C TRP A 197 -16.57 7.12 -5.61
N GLN A 198 -15.72 7.42 -4.65
CA GLN A 198 -14.49 8.20 -4.82
C GLN A 198 -13.46 7.51 -5.71
N ASP A 199 -13.46 6.18 -5.79
CA ASP A 199 -12.57 5.45 -6.70
C ASP A 199 -12.90 5.73 -8.16
N GLU A 200 -14.19 5.86 -8.50
CA GLU A 200 -14.60 6.27 -9.83
C GLU A 200 -14.32 7.74 -10.11
N LEU A 201 -14.53 8.60 -9.10
CA LEU A 201 -14.25 10.03 -9.22
C LEU A 201 -12.79 10.30 -9.63
N VAL A 202 -11.82 9.53 -9.14
CA VAL A 202 -10.42 9.64 -9.58
C VAL A 202 -10.29 9.48 -11.09
N SER A 203 -10.93 8.46 -11.66
CA SER A 203 -10.89 8.19 -13.11
C SER A 203 -11.70 9.21 -13.92
N VAL A 204 -12.81 9.72 -13.39
CA VAL A 204 -13.61 10.81 -13.99
C VAL A 204 -12.78 12.08 -14.09
N LEU A 205 -12.09 12.48 -13.03
CA LEU A 205 -11.24 13.67 -13.01
C LEU A 205 -10.02 13.51 -13.92
N TRP A 206 -9.41 12.32 -13.95
CA TRP A 206 -8.33 12.01 -14.88
C TRP A 206 -8.78 12.21 -16.34
N LEU A 207 -9.95 11.67 -16.74
CA LEU A 207 -10.46 11.83 -18.09
C LEU A 207 -10.86 13.29 -18.39
N TYR A 208 -11.40 14.00 -17.39
CA TYR A 208 -11.73 15.42 -17.55
C TYR A 208 -10.49 16.25 -17.88
N GLN A 209 -9.36 16.00 -17.23
CA GLN A 209 -8.10 16.72 -17.52
C GLN A 209 -7.60 16.49 -18.95
N HIS A 210 -7.97 15.37 -19.59
CA HIS A 210 -7.59 15.05 -20.96
C HIS A 210 -8.58 15.59 -22.01
N THR A 211 -9.88 15.69 -21.67
CA THR A 211 -10.94 15.95 -22.66
C THR A 211 -11.66 17.28 -22.46
N HIS A 212 -11.62 17.83 -21.26
CA HIS A 212 -12.42 18.98 -20.82
C HIS A 212 -13.93 18.82 -21.07
N ASP A 213 -14.42 17.58 -21.10
CA ASP A 213 -15.85 17.28 -21.31
C ASP A 213 -16.67 17.67 -20.07
N PRO A 214 -17.57 18.68 -20.15
CA PRO A 214 -18.32 19.15 -18.98
C PRO A 214 -19.25 18.10 -18.38
N LYS A 215 -19.69 17.10 -19.13
CA LYS A 215 -20.51 16.00 -18.61
C LYS A 215 -19.80 15.17 -17.54
N LEU A 216 -18.47 15.14 -17.56
CA LEU A 216 -17.70 14.46 -16.53
C LEU A 216 -17.80 15.19 -15.18
N LEU A 217 -17.93 16.52 -15.18
CA LEU A 217 -18.19 17.28 -13.95
C LEU A 217 -19.63 17.10 -13.45
N GLU A 218 -20.61 16.96 -14.37
CA GLU A 218 -21.98 16.60 -14.01
C GLU A 218 -22.01 15.20 -13.37
N LEU A 219 -21.27 14.23 -13.93
CA LEU A 219 -21.12 12.90 -13.34
C LEU A 219 -20.46 12.96 -11.98
N ALA A 220 -19.40 13.76 -11.81
CA ALA A 220 -18.74 13.95 -10.52
C ALA A 220 -19.70 14.45 -9.43
N GLN A 221 -20.59 15.39 -9.76
CA GLN A 221 -21.63 15.87 -8.84
C GLN A 221 -22.64 14.76 -8.50
N LEU A 222 -23.04 13.96 -9.49
CA LEU A 222 -23.99 12.87 -9.30
C LEU A 222 -23.39 11.75 -8.44
N LEU A 223 -22.11 11.41 -8.65
CA LEU A 223 -21.36 10.46 -7.81
C LEU A 223 -21.31 10.93 -6.36
N LYS A 224 -21.00 12.20 -6.11
CA LYS A 224 -20.99 12.79 -4.75
C LYS A 224 -22.38 12.77 -4.11
N GLN A 225 -23.42 13.07 -4.90
CA GLN A 225 -24.81 13.09 -4.41
C GLN A 225 -25.31 11.69 -4.01
N GLN A 226 -24.97 10.67 -4.78
CA GLN A 226 -25.41 9.28 -4.55
C GLN A 226 -24.47 8.49 -3.65
N GLY A 227 -23.21 8.89 -3.57
CA GLY A 227 -22.18 8.25 -2.74
C GLY A 227 -22.44 8.43 -1.25
N TYR A 228 -21.82 7.56 -0.45
CA TYR A 228 -21.91 7.65 1.00
C TYR A 228 -21.20 8.89 1.53
N ASP A 229 -21.83 9.57 2.50
CA ASP A 229 -21.27 10.78 3.12
C ASP A 229 -20.25 10.46 4.20
N TRP A 230 -19.06 10.03 3.79
CA TRP A 230 -17.97 9.68 4.68
C TRP A 230 -17.56 10.84 5.61
N GLN A 231 -17.55 12.08 5.11
CA GLN A 231 -17.18 13.24 5.92
C GLN A 231 -18.18 13.48 7.06
N GLY A 232 -19.48 13.40 6.76
CA GLY A 232 -20.52 13.53 7.77
C GLY A 232 -20.53 12.37 8.78
N ASP A 233 -20.19 11.15 8.35
CA ASP A 233 -20.08 9.99 9.23
C ASP A 233 -18.89 10.12 10.19
N PHE A 234 -17.71 10.47 9.71
CA PHE A 234 -16.55 10.73 10.55
C PHE A 234 -16.70 11.94 11.48
N ALA A 235 -17.43 12.96 11.07
CA ALA A 235 -17.74 14.10 11.95
C ALA A 235 -18.58 13.70 13.18
N ARG A 236 -19.29 12.58 13.10
CA ARG A 236 -20.13 12.01 14.16
C ARG A 236 -19.68 10.60 14.54
N PHE A 237 -18.38 10.34 14.43
CA PHE A 237 -17.81 8.99 14.55
C PHE A 237 -18.31 8.26 15.80
N ARG A 238 -19.02 7.16 15.57
CA ARG A 238 -19.74 6.42 16.62
C ARG A 238 -19.11 5.08 16.96
N PHE A 239 -18.18 4.59 16.14
CA PHE A 239 -17.55 3.28 16.29
C PHE A 239 -16.28 3.37 17.16
N THR A 240 -16.47 3.70 18.44
CA THR A 240 -15.37 3.97 19.38
C THR A 240 -14.85 2.73 20.11
N GLN A 241 -15.40 1.57 19.82
CA GLN A 241 -15.07 0.27 20.40
C GLN A 241 -14.96 -0.77 19.28
N LYS A 242 -14.43 -1.97 19.60
CA LYS A 242 -14.54 -3.11 18.73
C LYS A 242 -15.99 -3.33 18.32
N VAL A 243 -16.21 -3.46 17.01
CA VAL A 243 -17.55 -3.69 16.45
C VAL A 243 -18.02 -5.10 16.80
N ASP A 244 -19.19 -5.19 17.40
CA ASP A 244 -19.94 -6.45 17.55
C ASP A 244 -20.83 -6.63 16.31
N ALA A 245 -20.31 -7.31 15.29
CA ALA A 245 -21.02 -7.53 14.03
C ALA A 245 -22.31 -8.34 14.20
N ASP A 246 -22.36 -9.27 15.15
CA ASP A 246 -23.55 -10.08 15.40
C ASP A 246 -24.67 -9.25 16.06
N ALA A 247 -24.30 -8.38 17.00
CA ALA A 247 -25.26 -7.45 17.59
C ALA A 247 -25.79 -6.47 16.53
N LEU A 248 -24.92 -5.95 15.66
CA LEU A 248 -25.35 -5.05 14.58
C LEU A 248 -26.21 -5.74 13.52
N ARG A 249 -25.89 -6.99 13.13
CA ARG A 249 -26.75 -7.79 12.23
C ARG A 249 -28.15 -7.98 12.82
N LYS A 250 -28.22 -8.31 14.10
CA LYS A 250 -29.50 -8.48 14.80
C LYS A 250 -30.28 -7.17 14.86
N GLN A 251 -29.60 -6.06 15.14
CA GLN A 251 -30.19 -4.71 15.17
C GLN A 251 -30.72 -4.30 13.78
N ALA A 252 -29.99 -4.60 12.72
CA ALA A 252 -30.37 -4.30 11.34
C ALA A 252 -31.57 -5.15 10.85
N GLY A 253 -31.89 -6.25 11.51
CA GLY A 253 -32.98 -7.14 11.11
C GLY A 253 -32.54 -8.33 10.23
N GLY A 254 -31.24 -8.57 10.08
CA GLY A 254 -30.67 -9.69 9.34
C GLY A 254 -29.41 -9.36 8.56
N THR A 255 -28.83 -10.36 7.93
CA THR A 255 -27.56 -10.24 7.19
C THR A 255 -27.68 -9.29 5.99
N ASP A 256 -28.76 -9.39 5.22
CA ASP A 256 -28.93 -8.58 4.00
C ASP A 256 -29.00 -7.08 4.37
N ALA A 257 -29.88 -6.71 5.32
CA ALA A 257 -30.00 -5.32 5.79
C ALA A 257 -28.70 -4.80 6.43
N PHE A 258 -27.94 -5.67 7.12
CA PHE A 258 -26.63 -5.33 7.65
C PHE A 258 -25.62 -5.00 6.53
N MET A 259 -25.59 -5.82 5.48
CA MET A 259 -24.68 -5.65 4.33
C MET A 259 -25.09 -4.50 3.38
N GLU A 260 -26.34 -4.05 3.43
CA GLU A 260 -26.79 -2.89 2.65
C GLU A 260 -26.37 -1.55 3.28
N ASP A 261 -26.12 -1.49 4.58
CA ASP A 261 -25.85 -0.21 5.27
C ASP A 261 -24.75 -0.31 6.33
N ILE A 262 -25.10 -0.65 7.57
CA ILE A 262 -24.19 -0.50 8.73
C ILE A 262 -22.95 -1.40 8.62
N GLY A 263 -23.07 -2.58 8.06
CA GLY A 263 -21.96 -3.49 7.81
C GLY A 263 -20.92 -2.85 6.88
N LEU A 264 -21.37 -2.14 5.85
CA LEU A 264 -20.50 -1.45 4.92
C LEU A 264 -19.85 -0.19 5.54
N GLN A 265 -20.52 0.46 6.51
CA GLN A 265 -19.94 1.62 7.22
C GLN A 265 -18.77 1.21 8.13
N VAL A 266 -18.84 0.06 8.77
CA VAL A 266 -17.83 -0.45 9.69
C VAL A 266 -16.75 -1.30 9.00
N HIS A 267 -16.92 -1.59 7.73
CA HIS A 267 -16.01 -2.42 6.93
C HIS A 267 -14.66 -1.72 6.74
N GLY A 268 -13.56 -2.44 7.02
CA GLY A 268 -12.21 -1.89 7.05
C GLY A 268 -11.77 -1.28 5.72
N VAL A 269 -11.97 -2.00 4.62
CA VAL A 269 -11.57 -1.53 3.28
C VAL A 269 -12.36 -0.28 2.87
N ASN A 270 -13.65 -0.21 3.20
CA ASN A 270 -14.45 0.98 2.92
C ASN A 270 -13.95 2.21 3.70
N ASN A 271 -13.54 2.03 4.96
CA ASN A 271 -12.92 3.09 5.75
C ASN A 271 -11.54 3.51 5.18
N ALA A 272 -10.74 2.55 4.70
CA ALA A 272 -9.48 2.84 4.02
C ALA A 272 -9.68 3.67 2.75
N GLN A 273 -10.64 3.30 1.92
CA GLN A 273 -10.99 4.03 0.70
C GLN A 273 -11.66 5.39 0.99
N ALA A 274 -12.39 5.51 2.10
CA ALA A 274 -13.00 6.77 2.56
C ALA A 274 -11.97 7.89 2.79
N LEU A 275 -10.73 7.55 3.17
CA LEU A 275 -9.67 8.53 3.44
C LEU A 275 -9.39 9.44 2.24
N LYS A 276 -9.55 8.96 1.00
CA LYS A 276 -9.37 9.78 -0.20
C LYS A 276 -10.65 10.51 -0.65
N ALA A 277 -11.83 10.15 -0.12
CA ALA A 277 -13.12 10.64 -0.63
C ALA A 277 -13.21 12.18 -0.58
N SER A 278 -13.00 12.77 0.58
CA SER A 278 -13.07 14.23 0.75
C SER A 278 -11.91 14.98 0.08
N PRO A 279 -10.64 14.55 0.20
CA PRO A 279 -9.55 15.17 -0.56
C PRO A 279 -9.78 15.17 -2.09
N VAL A 280 -10.16 14.03 -2.67
CA VAL A 280 -10.43 13.96 -4.12
C VAL A 280 -11.62 14.84 -4.50
N TRP A 281 -12.69 14.84 -3.68
CA TRP A 281 -13.84 15.73 -3.89
C TRP A 281 -13.46 17.20 -3.81
N SER A 282 -12.48 17.58 -2.98
CA SER A 282 -12.04 18.98 -2.84
C SER A 282 -11.49 19.59 -4.14
N VAL A 283 -11.03 18.76 -5.06
CA VAL A 283 -10.57 19.18 -6.38
C VAL A 283 -11.75 19.76 -7.21
N VAL A 284 -12.96 19.23 -6.99
CA VAL A 284 -14.19 19.70 -7.62
C VAL A 284 -14.86 20.83 -6.83
N SER A 285 -14.95 20.67 -5.51
CA SER A 285 -15.67 21.63 -4.65
C SER A 285 -14.89 22.91 -4.36
N GLY A 286 -13.57 22.88 -4.42
CA GLY A 286 -12.69 23.99 -4.02
C GLY A 286 -12.69 24.26 -2.51
N ASN A 287 -13.31 23.39 -1.72
CA ASN A 287 -13.49 23.63 -0.28
C ASN A 287 -12.31 23.07 0.53
N ALA A 288 -11.63 23.92 1.27
CA ALA A 288 -10.54 23.53 2.17
C ALA A 288 -10.99 22.55 3.26
N THR A 289 -12.24 22.62 3.73
CA THR A 289 -12.76 21.67 4.72
C THR A 289 -12.84 20.25 4.16
N ASP A 290 -13.17 20.10 2.86
CA ASP A 290 -13.15 18.79 2.20
C ASP A 290 -11.71 18.30 2.06
N ARG A 291 -10.79 19.19 1.60
CA ARG A 291 -9.37 18.86 1.44
C ARG A 291 -8.74 18.32 2.73
N ASP A 292 -9.01 19.00 3.84
CA ASP A 292 -8.35 18.75 5.11
C ASP A 292 -9.09 17.71 5.98
N ALA A 293 -10.25 17.21 5.54
CA ALA A 293 -11.08 16.24 6.28
C ALA A 293 -10.36 14.94 6.63
N ILE A 294 -9.38 14.52 5.82
CA ILE A 294 -8.57 13.31 6.07
C ILE A 294 -7.88 13.33 7.43
N HIS A 295 -7.46 14.51 7.92
CA HIS A 295 -6.80 14.61 9.24
C HIS A 295 -7.74 14.20 10.37
N HIS A 296 -9.00 14.64 10.31
CA HIS A 296 -10.00 14.22 11.29
C HIS A 296 -10.34 12.74 11.16
N GLN A 297 -10.45 12.22 9.95
CA GLN A 297 -10.72 10.80 9.70
C GLN A 297 -9.59 9.92 10.28
N LEU A 298 -8.34 10.24 9.99
CA LEU A 298 -7.18 9.54 10.56
C LEU A 298 -7.14 9.67 12.08
N LEU A 299 -7.45 10.86 12.65
CA LEU A 299 -7.50 11.06 14.10
C LEU A 299 -8.54 10.14 14.76
N MET A 300 -9.73 9.99 14.16
CA MET A 300 -10.77 9.08 14.68
C MET A 300 -10.34 7.62 14.60
N LEU A 301 -9.82 7.19 13.46
CA LEU A 301 -9.33 5.83 13.29
C LEU A 301 -8.17 5.53 14.26
N ASP A 302 -7.21 6.43 14.42
CA ASP A 302 -6.08 6.24 15.33
C ASP A 302 -6.50 6.24 16.80
N THR A 303 -7.43 7.13 17.17
CA THR A 303 -7.92 7.23 18.54
C THR A 303 -8.61 5.97 19.00
N TYR A 304 -9.39 5.34 18.13
CA TYR A 304 -10.25 4.23 18.51
C TYR A 304 -9.82 2.86 17.96
N HIS A 305 -8.99 2.84 16.92
CA HIS A 305 -8.59 1.62 16.23
C HIS A 305 -7.10 1.56 15.86
N GLY A 306 -6.30 2.60 16.17
CA GLY A 306 -4.91 2.72 15.75
C GLY A 306 -4.00 1.60 16.27
N LEU A 307 -3.13 1.08 15.40
CA LEU A 307 -2.18 0.03 15.66
C LEU A 307 -0.72 0.52 15.48
N PRO A 308 0.26 -0.12 16.16
CA PRO A 308 1.66 0.34 16.14
C PRO A 308 2.30 0.34 14.74
N ASN A 309 1.86 -0.53 13.83
CA ASN A 309 2.40 -0.67 12.47
C ASN A 309 1.95 0.42 11.48
N GLY A 310 1.21 1.41 11.95
CA GLY A 310 0.70 2.49 11.12
C GLY A 310 -0.70 2.25 10.56
N MET A 311 -1.29 1.09 10.77
CA MET A 311 -2.66 0.80 10.37
C MET A 311 -3.67 1.11 11.49
N PHE A 312 -4.94 1.04 11.16
CA PHE A 312 -6.04 0.85 12.10
C PHE A 312 -6.50 -0.61 12.03
N SER A 313 -7.02 -1.12 13.13
CA SER A 313 -7.55 -2.49 13.18
C SER A 313 -8.88 -2.58 12.45
N ALA A 314 -8.96 -3.52 11.54
CA ALA A 314 -10.19 -3.93 10.88
C ALA A 314 -10.01 -5.35 10.35
N ASP A 315 -10.58 -6.27 11.08
CA ASP A 315 -10.60 -7.68 10.75
C ASP A 315 -11.91 -8.05 10.02
N GLU A 316 -12.19 -7.44 8.93
CA GLU A 316 -13.46 -7.17 8.23
C GLU A 316 -14.13 -5.90 8.77
N HIS A 317 -14.30 -5.76 10.07
CA HIS A 317 -14.95 -4.63 10.72
C HIS A 317 -14.01 -3.94 11.71
N LEU A 318 -14.22 -2.64 11.97
CA LEU A 318 -13.41 -1.86 12.92
C LEU A 318 -13.32 -2.57 14.28
N ALA A 319 -12.09 -2.86 14.75
CA ALA A 319 -11.87 -3.86 15.79
C ALA A 319 -11.28 -3.32 17.11
N GLY A 320 -11.11 -2.00 17.27
CA GLY A 320 -10.57 -1.42 18.50
C GLY A 320 -9.03 -1.35 18.49
N ARG A 321 -8.41 -0.91 19.58
CA ARG A 321 -6.98 -0.55 19.65
C ARG A 321 -6.05 -1.66 20.10
N SER A 322 -6.59 -2.81 20.51
CA SER A 322 -5.71 -3.89 21.01
C SER A 322 -4.76 -4.36 19.92
N PRO A 323 -3.44 -4.46 20.19
CA PRO A 323 -2.49 -5.02 19.21
C PRO A 323 -2.71 -6.50 18.90
N SER A 324 -3.62 -7.17 19.61
CA SER A 324 -4.11 -8.51 19.32
C SER A 324 -5.30 -8.53 18.35
N GLN A 325 -5.74 -7.35 17.85
CA GLN A 325 -6.72 -7.26 16.77
C GLN A 325 -6.03 -7.25 15.40
N GLY A 326 -6.78 -7.65 14.38
CA GLY A 326 -6.25 -7.80 13.04
C GLY A 326 -6.42 -6.60 12.12
N THR A 327 -5.78 -6.68 10.98
CA THR A 327 -5.99 -5.79 9.84
C THR A 327 -6.00 -6.61 8.56
N GLU A 328 -7.08 -6.48 7.81
CA GLU A 328 -7.24 -7.08 6.48
C GLU A 328 -6.23 -6.50 5.49
N LEU A 329 -5.67 -7.35 4.62
CA LEU A 329 -4.64 -6.93 3.66
C LEU A 329 -5.18 -5.95 2.59
N CYS A 330 -6.46 -6.06 2.19
CA CYS A 330 -7.09 -5.05 1.33
C CYS A 330 -7.13 -3.69 2.02
N THR A 331 -7.44 -3.63 3.32
CA THR A 331 -7.41 -2.39 4.10
C THR A 331 -6.02 -1.74 4.07
N VAL A 332 -4.94 -2.54 4.11
CA VAL A 332 -3.57 -2.04 4.02
C VAL A 332 -3.31 -1.34 2.68
N VAL A 333 -3.55 -2.03 1.55
CA VAL A 333 -3.20 -1.48 0.23
C VAL A 333 -4.13 -0.34 -0.20
N GLU A 334 -5.40 -0.36 0.19
CA GLU A 334 -6.33 0.75 -0.08
C GLU A 334 -6.05 1.98 0.79
N THR A 335 -5.56 1.79 2.03
CA THR A 335 -5.05 2.91 2.84
C THR A 335 -3.84 3.54 2.17
N MET A 336 -2.89 2.74 1.66
CA MET A 336 -1.71 3.25 0.95
C MET A 336 -2.12 4.09 -0.25
N PHE A 337 -2.99 3.57 -1.13
CA PHE A 337 -3.45 4.31 -2.30
C PHE A 337 -4.20 5.60 -1.93
N SER A 338 -5.01 5.57 -0.88
CA SER A 338 -5.70 6.77 -0.37
C SER A 338 -4.71 7.83 0.13
N LEU A 339 -3.65 7.42 0.83
CA LEU A 339 -2.60 8.33 1.30
C LEU A 339 -1.77 8.91 0.16
N GLU A 340 -1.48 8.15 -0.89
CA GLU A 340 -0.77 8.61 -2.09
C GLU A 340 -1.52 9.78 -2.76
N LEU A 341 -2.84 9.62 -2.97
CA LEU A 341 -3.69 10.66 -3.56
C LEU A 341 -3.87 11.86 -2.62
N ALA A 342 -4.13 11.60 -1.35
CA ALA A 342 -4.33 12.68 -0.38
C ALA A 342 -3.04 13.50 -0.17
N LEU A 343 -1.86 12.88 -0.15
CA LEU A 343 -0.57 13.55 -0.09
C LEU A 343 -0.38 14.49 -1.30
N ALA A 344 -0.73 14.04 -2.50
CA ALA A 344 -0.66 14.86 -3.70
C ALA A 344 -1.57 16.10 -3.61
N ILE A 345 -2.79 15.92 -3.11
CA ILE A 345 -3.81 16.99 -3.05
C ILE A 345 -3.51 17.97 -1.92
N THR A 346 -3.22 17.48 -0.71
CA THR A 346 -3.07 18.31 0.49
C THR A 346 -1.66 18.88 0.63
N GLY A 347 -0.64 18.15 0.16
CA GLY A 347 0.76 18.47 0.39
C GLY A 347 1.21 18.28 1.84
N ASP A 348 0.48 17.52 2.65
CA ASP A 348 0.86 17.28 4.04
C ASP A 348 1.89 16.16 4.15
N ALA A 349 3.11 16.51 4.60
CA ALA A 349 4.22 15.58 4.78
C ALA A 349 3.91 14.42 5.75
N ALA A 350 3.03 14.63 6.73
CA ALA A 350 2.65 13.61 7.71
C ALA A 350 1.93 12.41 7.05
N LEU A 351 1.20 12.63 5.95
CA LEU A 351 0.60 11.55 5.16
C LEU A 351 1.68 10.67 4.51
N GLY A 352 2.80 11.26 4.10
CA GLY A 352 3.97 10.54 3.60
C GLY A 352 4.64 9.69 4.69
N ASP A 353 4.74 10.20 5.93
CA ASP A 353 5.25 9.42 7.07
C ASP A 353 4.37 8.20 7.36
N ARG A 354 3.04 8.41 7.30
CA ARG A 354 2.07 7.32 7.49
C ARG A 354 2.16 6.28 6.36
N LEU A 355 2.25 6.73 5.12
CA LEU A 355 2.40 5.86 3.95
C LEU A 355 3.64 4.98 4.08
N GLU A 356 4.81 5.56 4.42
CA GLU A 356 6.05 4.79 4.60
C GLU A 356 5.95 3.81 5.78
N ARG A 357 5.33 4.23 6.90
CA ARG A 357 5.14 3.33 8.05
C ARG A 357 4.30 2.11 7.67
N ILE A 358 3.29 2.26 6.83
CA ILE A 358 2.47 1.14 6.34
C ILE A 358 3.24 0.31 5.31
N ALA A 359 3.83 0.95 4.31
CA ALA A 359 4.53 0.29 3.21
C ALA A 359 5.71 -0.57 3.67
N PHE A 360 6.46 -0.14 4.70
CA PHE A 360 7.65 -0.85 5.16
C PHE A 360 7.38 -1.82 6.33
N ASN A 361 6.17 -1.84 6.87
CA ASN A 361 5.82 -2.71 7.98
C ASN A 361 4.61 -3.60 7.65
N ALA A 362 3.41 -3.04 7.58
CA ALA A 362 2.17 -3.82 7.42
C ALA A 362 2.09 -4.56 6.07
N LEU A 363 2.49 -3.93 4.97
CA LEU A 363 2.40 -4.56 3.64
C LEU A 363 3.26 -5.83 3.53
N PRO A 364 4.60 -5.81 3.76
CA PRO A 364 5.42 -7.01 3.62
C PRO A 364 5.17 -8.05 4.73
N ALA A 365 4.65 -7.66 5.88
CA ALA A 365 4.42 -8.59 6.98
C ALA A 365 3.26 -9.56 6.75
N ALA A 366 2.27 -9.17 5.94
CA ALA A 366 1.14 -10.02 5.57
C ALA A 366 1.49 -11.08 4.52
N LEU A 367 2.71 -11.09 4.00
CA LEU A 367 3.15 -11.93 2.89
C LEU A 367 4.30 -12.83 3.36
N THR A 368 4.43 -14.02 2.76
CA THR A 368 5.68 -14.78 2.88
C THR A 368 6.81 -14.04 2.15
N ASP A 369 8.06 -14.30 2.54
CA ASP A 369 9.22 -13.59 1.99
C ASP A 369 9.45 -13.80 0.49
N ASP A 370 8.79 -14.80 -0.10
CA ASP A 370 8.77 -15.10 -1.53
C ASP A 370 7.48 -14.67 -2.23
N MET A 371 6.52 -14.10 -1.46
CA MET A 371 5.21 -13.64 -1.91
C MET A 371 4.35 -14.71 -2.62
N TRP A 372 4.54 -15.99 -2.27
CA TRP A 372 3.69 -17.09 -2.74
C TRP A 372 2.46 -17.33 -1.88
N THR A 373 2.40 -16.75 -0.68
CA THR A 373 1.22 -16.79 0.19
C THR A 373 1.05 -15.46 0.91
N HIS A 374 -0.17 -15.20 1.32
CA HIS A 374 -0.53 -14.02 2.12
C HIS A 374 -1.49 -14.40 3.24
N GLN A 375 -1.63 -13.52 4.23
CA GLN A 375 -2.71 -13.53 5.21
C GLN A 375 -3.89 -12.69 4.70
N TYR A 376 -5.11 -13.02 5.12
CA TYR A 376 -6.22 -12.07 5.05
C TYR A 376 -6.06 -11.05 6.17
N ASN A 377 -6.04 -11.51 7.43
CA ASN A 377 -5.81 -10.70 8.61
C ASN A 377 -4.43 -10.92 9.21
N GLN A 378 -3.68 -9.85 9.48
CA GLN A 378 -2.46 -9.85 10.26
C GLN A 378 -2.65 -9.10 11.58
N GLN A 379 -1.89 -9.47 12.62
CA GLN A 379 -1.93 -8.81 13.93
C GLN A 379 -0.56 -8.22 14.30
N PRO A 380 -0.49 -7.07 15.01
CA PRO A 380 0.77 -6.61 15.60
C PRO A 380 1.35 -7.58 16.64
N ASN A 381 0.51 -8.11 17.51
CA ASN A 381 0.88 -9.19 18.45
C ASN A 381 0.31 -10.52 17.94
N GLN A 382 1.01 -11.13 17.00
CA GLN A 382 0.63 -12.35 16.30
C GLN A 382 1.45 -13.52 16.82
N VAL A 383 0.89 -14.33 17.71
CA VAL A 383 1.63 -15.42 18.37
C VAL A 383 1.44 -16.76 17.70
N GLU A 384 0.39 -16.92 16.92
CA GLU A 384 0.05 -18.14 16.19
C GLU A 384 -0.79 -17.81 14.96
N CYS A 385 -0.63 -18.57 13.88
CA CYS A 385 -1.48 -18.51 12.68
C CYS A 385 -1.98 -19.91 12.37
N SER A 386 -3.14 -20.27 12.89
CA SER A 386 -3.66 -21.64 12.83
C SER A 386 -5.18 -21.67 12.73
N LEU A 387 -5.71 -22.85 12.43
CA LEU A 387 -7.14 -23.11 12.37
C LEU A 387 -7.74 -23.23 13.78
N HIS A 388 -8.22 -22.12 14.30
CA HIS A 388 -8.95 -22.06 15.55
C HIS A 388 -10.24 -21.26 15.36
N ARG A 389 -11.17 -21.40 16.29
CA ARG A 389 -12.12 -20.33 16.54
C ARG A 389 -11.32 -19.12 16.97
N GLN A 390 -11.44 -18.03 16.24
CA GLN A 390 -10.67 -16.83 16.47
C GLN A 390 -11.55 -15.73 17.08
N PRO A 391 -11.63 -15.63 18.42
CA PRO A 391 -12.54 -14.70 19.09
C PRO A 391 -12.16 -13.23 18.89
N TRP A 392 -10.97 -12.98 18.35
CA TRP A 392 -10.50 -11.63 18.04
C TRP A 392 -11.02 -11.08 16.71
N THR A 393 -11.44 -11.94 15.78
CA THR A 393 -11.93 -11.55 14.45
C THR A 393 -13.39 -11.93 14.23
N THR A 394 -14.05 -11.20 13.32
CA THR A 394 -15.37 -11.53 12.79
C THR A 394 -15.33 -12.44 11.57
N ASP A 395 -14.12 -12.77 11.11
CA ASP A 395 -13.85 -13.61 9.95
C ASP A 395 -13.81 -15.11 10.29
N GLY A 396 -13.66 -15.93 9.26
CA GLY A 396 -13.54 -17.37 9.38
C GLY A 396 -12.19 -17.82 10.01
N PRO A 397 -12.10 -19.10 10.41
CA PRO A 397 -10.92 -19.64 11.08
C PRO A 397 -9.65 -19.68 10.21
N GLU A 398 -9.76 -19.45 8.91
CA GLU A 398 -8.63 -19.41 7.98
C GLU A 398 -8.00 -18.02 7.84
N SER A 399 -8.61 -16.97 8.40
CA SER A 399 -8.30 -15.58 8.06
C SER A 399 -6.88 -15.14 8.38
N ASN A 400 -6.18 -15.73 9.34
CA ASN A 400 -4.79 -15.43 9.64
C ASN A 400 -3.78 -16.47 9.14
N LEU A 401 -4.20 -17.49 8.40
CA LEU A 401 -3.28 -18.42 7.75
C LEU A 401 -2.45 -17.71 6.68
N PHE A 402 -1.25 -18.23 6.42
CA PHE A 402 -0.51 -17.90 5.21
C PHE A 402 -0.94 -18.85 4.09
N GLY A 403 -1.72 -18.37 3.14
CA GLY A 403 -2.32 -19.21 2.11
C GLY A 403 -2.48 -18.51 0.77
N LEU A 404 -3.06 -19.25 -0.19
CA LEU A 404 -3.46 -18.69 -1.47
C LEU A 404 -4.73 -17.80 -1.32
N GLU A 405 -5.69 -18.29 -0.55
CA GLU A 405 -7.00 -17.67 -0.40
C GLU A 405 -7.50 -17.88 1.03
N PRO A 406 -6.81 -17.28 2.01
CA PRO A 406 -7.25 -17.36 3.39
C PRO A 406 -8.48 -16.47 3.60
N ASN A 407 -9.61 -17.06 4.00
CA ASN A 407 -10.93 -16.43 4.20
C ASN A 407 -11.59 -15.98 2.88
N PHE A 408 -11.49 -14.71 2.50
CA PHE A 408 -12.07 -14.18 1.26
C PHE A 408 -10.99 -13.95 0.18
N ARG A 409 -11.41 -14.01 -1.08
CA ARG A 409 -10.54 -13.96 -2.25
C ARG A 409 -10.10 -12.54 -2.65
N CYS A 410 -10.79 -11.49 -2.19
CA CYS A 410 -10.48 -10.11 -2.55
C CYS A 410 -9.02 -9.75 -2.28
N CYS A 411 -8.46 -10.14 -1.15
CA CYS A 411 -7.06 -9.88 -0.81
C CYS A 411 -6.08 -10.58 -1.76
N THR A 412 -6.42 -11.81 -2.22
CA THR A 412 -5.61 -12.55 -3.20
C THR A 412 -5.44 -11.76 -4.51
N ALA A 413 -6.49 -11.07 -4.93
CA ALA A 413 -6.46 -10.23 -6.14
C ALA A 413 -5.87 -8.83 -5.87
N ASN A 414 -6.18 -8.20 -4.72
CA ASN A 414 -5.96 -6.77 -4.51
C ASN A 414 -4.56 -6.40 -3.98
N PHE A 415 -3.88 -7.27 -3.22
CA PHE A 415 -2.61 -6.91 -2.59
C PHE A 415 -1.53 -6.52 -3.61
N HIS A 416 -1.67 -6.96 -4.85
CA HIS A 416 -0.68 -6.76 -5.91
C HIS A 416 -0.42 -5.29 -6.23
N GLN A 417 -1.37 -4.39 -5.93
CA GLN A 417 -1.22 -2.96 -6.18
C GLN A 417 -0.21 -2.27 -5.22
N GLY A 418 0.01 -2.82 -4.03
CA GLY A 418 0.74 -2.16 -2.95
C GLY A 418 2.14 -1.68 -3.37
N TRP A 419 3.05 -2.58 -3.71
CA TRP A 419 4.42 -2.21 -4.08
C TRP A 419 4.54 -1.43 -5.39
N PRO A 420 3.83 -1.81 -6.50
CA PRO A 420 3.97 -1.07 -7.75
C PRO A 420 3.43 0.35 -7.69
N LYS A 421 2.31 0.61 -7.00
CA LYS A 421 1.78 1.96 -6.82
C LYS A 421 2.65 2.79 -5.88
N PHE A 422 3.12 2.21 -4.78
CA PHE A 422 4.11 2.86 -3.91
C PHE A 422 5.35 3.30 -4.71
N ALA A 423 5.89 2.43 -5.58
CA ALA A 423 7.01 2.79 -6.44
C ALA A 423 6.69 3.95 -7.39
N ASN A 424 5.45 4.05 -7.87
CA ASN A 424 5.00 5.14 -8.74
C ASN A 424 4.73 6.46 -7.97
N SER A 425 4.63 6.44 -6.65
CA SER A 425 4.36 7.62 -5.80
C SER A 425 5.60 8.21 -5.12
N LEU A 426 6.80 7.66 -5.35
CA LEU A 426 8.05 8.10 -4.70
C LEU A 426 8.42 9.55 -5.03
N TRP A 427 8.03 10.03 -6.19
CA TRP A 427 8.25 11.39 -6.67
C TRP A 427 6.98 11.95 -7.28
N MET A 428 6.78 13.25 -7.13
CA MET A 428 5.65 13.99 -7.69
C MET A 428 6.11 15.26 -8.41
N ALA A 429 5.32 15.73 -9.35
CA ALA A 429 5.47 17.07 -9.91
C ALA A 429 4.92 18.11 -8.91
N THR A 430 5.46 19.35 -8.97
CA THR A 430 4.98 20.49 -8.18
C THR A 430 4.27 21.51 -9.05
N ALA A 431 3.25 22.21 -8.51
CA ALA A 431 2.46 23.19 -9.27
C ALA A 431 3.30 24.35 -9.86
N ASP A 432 4.44 24.66 -9.28
CA ASP A 432 5.41 25.65 -9.77
C ASP A 432 6.43 25.08 -10.75
N GLN A 433 6.08 23.96 -11.38
CA GLN A 433 6.91 23.29 -12.39
C GLN A 433 8.25 22.81 -11.86
N GLY A 434 8.25 22.18 -10.70
CA GLY A 434 9.39 21.51 -10.10
C GLY A 434 9.12 20.04 -9.83
N LEU A 435 9.94 19.44 -8.97
CA LEU A 435 9.83 18.05 -8.54
C LEU A 435 9.85 17.95 -7.01
N ALA A 436 9.21 16.93 -6.47
CA ALA A 436 9.21 16.65 -5.04
C ALA A 436 9.51 15.17 -4.77
N ALA A 437 10.48 14.90 -3.89
CA ALA A 437 10.72 13.57 -3.33
C ALA A 437 9.75 13.34 -2.18
N MET A 438 8.85 12.35 -2.32
CA MET A 438 7.84 11.97 -1.32
C MET A 438 8.31 10.82 -0.44
N SER A 439 9.07 9.88 -1.01
CA SER A 439 9.70 8.78 -0.28
C SER A 439 11.09 8.52 -0.83
N TYR A 440 11.93 7.89 -0.01
CA TYR A 440 13.36 7.79 -0.28
C TYR A 440 13.83 6.38 -0.67
N ALA A 441 12.90 5.48 -1.02
CA ALA A 441 13.25 4.19 -1.60
C ALA A 441 13.99 4.36 -2.93
N PRO A 442 14.96 3.48 -3.27
CA PRO A 442 15.82 3.68 -4.44
C PRO A 442 15.04 3.59 -5.75
N CYS A 443 15.24 4.59 -6.63
CA CYS A 443 14.55 4.67 -7.93
C CYS A 443 15.28 5.56 -8.94
N MET A 444 14.82 5.51 -10.18
CA MET A 444 15.15 6.45 -11.25
C MET A 444 13.86 7.10 -11.78
N VAL A 445 13.84 8.42 -11.85
CA VAL A 445 12.73 9.20 -12.41
C VAL A 445 13.11 9.69 -13.78
N LYS A 446 12.23 9.56 -14.77
CA LYS A 446 12.35 10.17 -16.09
C LYS A 446 11.10 11.00 -16.35
N THR A 447 11.27 12.30 -16.49
CA THR A 447 10.16 13.24 -16.66
C THR A 447 10.57 14.45 -17.48
N VAL A 448 9.62 15.33 -17.74
CA VAL A 448 9.83 16.61 -18.39
C VAL A 448 9.52 17.73 -17.40
N VAL A 449 10.41 18.67 -17.22
CA VAL A 449 10.24 19.86 -16.39
C VAL A 449 10.46 21.08 -17.26
N ARG A 450 9.48 21.99 -17.38
CA ARG A 450 9.58 23.18 -18.23
C ARG A 450 10.10 22.86 -19.63
N ASP A 451 9.50 21.86 -20.27
CA ASP A 451 9.84 21.35 -21.62
C ASP A 451 11.27 20.81 -21.77
N VAL A 452 11.95 20.52 -20.68
CA VAL A 452 13.29 19.94 -20.69
C VAL A 452 13.24 18.54 -20.07
N PRO A 453 13.74 17.50 -20.75
CA PRO A 453 13.90 16.19 -20.17
C PRO A 453 14.83 16.22 -18.95
N VAL A 454 14.36 15.61 -17.86
CA VAL A 454 15.09 15.50 -16.59
C VAL A 454 15.11 14.05 -16.15
N VAL A 455 16.29 13.56 -15.78
CA VAL A 455 16.47 12.29 -15.10
C VAL A 455 16.91 12.57 -13.67
N VAL A 456 16.26 11.90 -12.70
CA VAL A 456 16.68 11.92 -11.30
C VAL A 456 17.06 10.49 -10.90
N GLU A 457 18.27 10.32 -10.37
CA GLU A 457 18.70 9.04 -9.80
C GLU A 457 18.72 9.15 -8.28
N GLN A 458 17.91 8.36 -7.60
CA GLN A 458 17.87 8.27 -6.14
C GLN A 458 18.48 6.94 -5.70
N VAL A 459 19.66 7.02 -5.09
CA VAL A 459 20.39 5.88 -4.56
C VAL A 459 20.28 5.88 -3.04
N SER A 460 19.78 4.81 -2.48
CA SER A 460 19.54 4.71 -1.04
C SER A 460 19.29 3.27 -0.61
N ASP A 461 19.63 2.99 0.63
CA ASP A 461 19.17 1.80 1.37
C ASP A 461 18.06 2.15 2.37
N TYR A 462 17.42 3.31 2.23
CA TYR A 462 16.26 3.70 3.02
C TYR A 462 15.09 2.72 2.83
N PRO A 463 14.38 2.28 3.89
CA PRO A 463 14.38 2.77 5.27
C PRO A 463 15.43 2.12 6.20
N PHE A 464 16.25 1.19 5.71
CA PHE A 464 17.22 0.46 6.55
C PHE A 464 18.46 1.31 6.89
N ARG A 465 18.74 2.34 6.06
CA ARG A 465 19.82 3.34 6.25
C ARG A 465 19.23 4.74 6.13
N GLN A 466 19.97 5.72 6.63
CA GLN A 466 19.48 7.10 6.72
C GLN A 466 20.10 8.05 5.69
N THR A 467 20.99 7.57 4.85
CA THR A 467 21.62 8.40 3.82
C THR A 467 21.00 8.14 2.46
N VAL A 468 20.67 9.23 1.76
CA VAL A 468 20.08 9.23 0.42
C VAL A 468 20.92 10.14 -0.47
N THR A 469 21.30 9.67 -1.64
CA THR A 469 21.98 10.45 -2.67
C THR A 469 21.05 10.61 -3.87
N ILE A 470 20.79 11.86 -4.25
CA ILE A 470 19.92 12.22 -5.37
C ILE A 470 20.77 12.96 -6.40
N THR A 471 20.90 12.40 -7.61
CA THR A 471 21.61 13.04 -8.71
C THR A 471 20.61 13.59 -9.72
N ILE A 472 20.69 14.89 -9.98
CA ILE A 472 19.79 15.61 -10.89
C ILE A 472 20.48 15.76 -12.25
N LYS A 473 19.85 15.28 -13.31
CA LYS A 473 20.41 15.23 -14.68
C LYS A 473 19.43 15.85 -15.69
N PRO A 474 19.22 17.18 -15.70
CA PRO A 474 18.51 17.83 -16.79
C PRO A 474 19.32 17.73 -18.09
N GLN A 475 18.66 17.68 -19.24
CA GLN A 475 19.35 17.63 -20.54
C GLN A 475 20.23 18.86 -20.79
N ARG A 476 19.88 20.00 -20.19
CA ARG A 476 20.65 21.25 -20.14
C ARG A 476 20.41 21.93 -18.80
N ALA A 477 21.24 22.90 -18.44
CA ALA A 477 21.02 23.66 -17.21
C ALA A 477 19.60 24.24 -17.15
N LEU A 478 18.89 23.98 -16.05
CA LEU A 478 17.47 24.28 -15.89
C LEU A 478 17.16 24.76 -14.48
N ALA A 479 16.50 25.90 -14.36
CA ALA A 479 16.03 26.42 -13.08
C ALA A 479 14.67 25.82 -12.74
N PHE A 480 14.58 25.12 -11.60
CA PHE A 480 13.31 24.64 -11.04
C PHE A 480 13.44 24.34 -9.53
N PRO A 481 12.35 24.45 -8.77
CA PRO A 481 12.34 24.08 -7.35
C PRO A 481 12.40 22.56 -7.20
N LEU A 482 13.24 22.09 -6.29
CA LEU A 482 13.26 20.71 -5.80
C LEU A 482 12.76 20.71 -4.36
N ARG A 483 11.72 19.95 -4.07
CA ARG A 483 11.19 19.77 -2.72
C ARG A 483 11.58 18.39 -2.18
N LEU A 484 12.03 18.37 -0.95
CA LEU A 484 12.37 17.15 -0.21
C LEU A 484 11.44 17.04 0.98
N ARG A 485 10.69 15.97 1.08
CA ARG A 485 9.87 15.72 2.28
C ARG A 485 10.78 15.43 3.47
N MET A 486 10.57 16.14 4.56
CA MET A 486 11.26 15.90 5.82
C MET A 486 10.37 15.08 6.73
N PRO A 487 10.72 13.80 7.01
CA PRO A 487 9.96 12.98 7.93
C PRO A 487 9.97 13.55 9.34
N ALA A 488 8.82 13.58 10.02
CA ALA A 488 8.68 14.15 11.38
C ALA A 488 9.53 13.42 12.43
N TRP A 489 9.92 12.17 12.17
CA TRP A 489 10.79 11.40 13.05
C TRP A 489 12.28 11.81 12.94
N SER A 490 12.69 12.51 11.89
CA SER A 490 14.08 12.94 11.68
C SER A 490 14.31 14.31 12.29
N GLN A 491 15.01 14.32 13.43
CA GLN A 491 15.54 15.57 14.01
C GLN A 491 16.93 15.83 13.44
N ASP A 492 17.23 17.13 13.18
CA ASP A 492 18.54 17.55 12.69
C ASP A 492 18.95 16.89 11.35
N THR A 493 18.03 16.87 10.38
CA THR A 493 18.33 16.38 9.03
C THR A 493 19.40 17.23 8.39
N HIS A 494 20.48 16.59 7.91
CA HIS A 494 21.57 17.25 7.22
C HIS A 494 21.38 17.12 5.70
N ILE A 495 21.35 18.27 5.01
CA ILE A 495 21.21 18.33 3.55
C ILE A 495 22.40 19.06 2.96
N THR A 496 22.98 18.52 1.89
CA THR A 496 23.98 19.22 1.09
C THR A 496 23.61 19.20 -0.38
N VAL A 497 24.04 20.25 -1.10
CA VAL A 497 24.01 20.31 -2.57
C VAL A 497 25.42 20.53 -3.05
N ASN A 498 26.00 19.58 -3.78
CA ASN A 498 27.41 19.60 -4.20
C ASN A 498 28.35 19.89 -3.02
N GLY A 499 28.11 19.28 -1.87
CA GLY A 499 28.88 19.44 -0.63
C GLY A 499 28.61 20.74 0.15
N LYS A 500 27.73 21.64 -0.32
CA LYS A 500 27.34 22.85 0.42
C LYS A 500 26.08 22.60 1.23
N SER A 501 26.13 22.88 2.54
CA SER A 501 25.00 22.68 3.44
C SER A 501 23.80 23.55 3.09
N ILE A 502 22.62 22.96 3.18
CA ILE A 502 21.30 23.59 3.06
C ILE A 502 20.58 23.40 4.38
N LYS A 503 19.90 24.45 4.85
CA LYS A 503 19.08 24.36 6.06
C LYS A 503 17.80 23.56 5.77
N ALA A 504 17.57 22.51 6.54
CA ALA A 504 16.32 21.77 6.49
C ALA A 504 15.16 22.62 7.07
N ALA A 505 13.96 22.40 6.54
CA ALA A 505 12.72 22.99 7.02
C ALA A 505 11.72 21.87 7.34
N ASP A 506 10.81 22.09 8.27
CA ASP A 506 9.77 21.13 8.61
C ASP A 506 8.83 20.88 7.42
N GLY A 507 8.31 19.67 7.31
CA GLY A 507 7.42 19.25 6.24
C GLY A 507 8.13 19.09 4.90
N PHE A 508 8.47 20.18 4.22
CA PHE A 508 9.19 20.15 2.95
C PHE A 508 10.32 21.18 2.91
N THR A 509 11.54 20.73 2.62
CA THR A 509 12.65 21.61 2.30
C THR A 509 12.64 21.91 0.81
N THR A 510 12.53 23.20 0.46
CA THR A 510 12.57 23.65 -0.95
C THR A 510 13.97 24.16 -1.31
N ILE A 511 14.52 23.68 -2.40
CA ILE A 511 15.82 24.08 -2.96
C ILE A 511 15.57 24.72 -4.32
N GLU A 512 15.65 26.06 -4.37
CA GLU A 512 15.50 26.82 -5.60
C GLU A 512 16.85 27.14 -6.20
N ARG A 513 17.13 26.61 -7.40
CA ARG A 513 18.36 26.87 -8.11
C ARG A 513 18.28 26.47 -9.59
N THR A 514 19.28 26.89 -10.35
CA THR A 514 19.56 26.32 -11.67
C THR A 514 20.35 25.02 -11.46
N TRP A 515 19.79 23.91 -11.89
CA TRP A 515 20.40 22.57 -11.82
C TRP A 515 21.25 22.35 -13.08
N ALA A 516 22.50 21.95 -12.88
CA ALA A 516 23.36 21.45 -13.95
C ALA A 516 23.31 19.93 -14.03
N PRO A 517 23.55 19.31 -15.21
CA PRO A 517 23.63 17.87 -15.32
C PRO A 517 24.69 17.28 -14.38
N GLY A 518 24.26 16.41 -13.46
CA GLY A 518 25.13 15.77 -12.48
C GLY A 518 25.21 16.46 -11.12
N ASP A 519 24.44 17.50 -10.87
CA ASP A 519 24.30 18.08 -9.52
C ASP A 519 23.79 17.02 -8.53
N VAL A 520 24.41 16.98 -7.34
CA VAL A 520 24.16 15.97 -6.32
C VAL A 520 23.56 16.62 -5.07
N VAL A 521 22.43 16.07 -4.62
CA VAL A 521 21.85 16.36 -3.31
C VAL A 521 22.07 15.14 -2.41
N GLU A 522 22.67 15.37 -1.26
CA GLU A 522 22.78 14.34 -0.22
C GLU A 522 21.88 14.71 0.94
N VAL A 523 21.07 13.75 1.39
CA VAL A 523 20.20 13.89 2.57
C VAL A 523 20.61 12.82 3.58
N ARG A 524 20.91 13.26 4.80
CA ARG A 524 21.19 12.38 5.91
C ARG A 524 20.21 12.65 7.02
N PHE A 525 19.30 11.71 7.21
CA PHE A 525 18.32 11.73 8.30
C PHE A 525 18.98 11.34 9.62
N ASN A 526 18.42 11.79 10.72
CA ASN A 526 18.79 11.36 12.06
C ASN A 526 17.63 10.55 12.66
N ALA A 527 17.75 9.22 12.66
CA ALA A 527 16.75 8.30 13.20
C ALA A 527 17.24 7.71 14.52
N GLY A 528 16.85 8.33 15.62
CA GLY A 528 16.94 7.71 16.95
C GLY A 528 15.92 6.58 17.12
N VAL A 529 16.14 5.69 18.09
CA VAL A 529 15.10 4.76 18.52
C VAL A 529 14.06 5.52 19.34
N LYS A 530 12.79 5.36 18.98
CA LYS A 530 11.66 5.94 19.68
C LYS A 530 10.88 4.82 20.36
N ILE A 531 10.62 4.98 21.67
CA ILE A 531 9.69 4.14 22.43
C ILE A 531 8.36 4.86 22.50
N GLU A 532 7.31 4.24 21.98
CA GLU A 532 5.97 4.81 21.90
C GLU A 532 5.05 4.06 22.87
N GLN A 533 4.28 4.78 23.66
CA GLN A 533 3.21 4.22 24.49
C GLN A 533 1.91 4.16 23.71
N GLY A 534 1.30 2.98 23.65
CA GLY A 534 0.05 2.72 22.96
C GLY A 534 -1.08 2.21 23.87
N TYR A 535 -1.84 1.25 23.36
CA TYR A 535 -2.94 0.59 24.06
C TYR A 535 -2.51 0.04 25.43
N SER A 536 -3.29 0.35 26.47
CA SER A 536 -3.02 -0.05 27.87
C SER A 536 -1.61 0.32 28.39
N GLY A 537 -0.97 1.36 27.84
CA GLY A 537 0.39 1.74 28.19
C GLY A 537 1.48 0.81 27.61
N ALA A 538 1.13 -0.08 26.69
CA ALA A 538 2.07 -0.96 26.04
C ALA A 538 3.16 -0.19 25.27
N LEU A 539 4.38 -0.70 25.32
CA LEU A 539 5.55 -0.11 24.68
C LEU A 539 5.78 -0.71 23.30
N SER A 540 5.97 0.13 22.29
CA SER A 540 6.41 -0.27 20.96
C SER A 540 7.66 0.50 20.54
N PHE A 541 8.46 -0.07 19.63
CA PHE A 541 9.75 0.46 19.23
C PHE A 541 9.76 0.81 17.76
N SER A 542 10.24 2.01 17.44
CA SER A 542 10.44 2.45 16.06
C SER A 542 11.79 3.14 15.88
N ARG A 543 12.33 3.09 14.64
CA ARG A 543 13.50 3.85 14.24
C ARG A 543 13.30 4.28 12.78
N GLY A 544 13.15 5.56 12.55
CA GLY A 544 12.70 6.05 11.26
C GLY A 544 11.29 5.54 10.94
N ALA A 545 11.08 5.10 9.70
CA ALA A 545 9.81 4.53 9.27
C ALA A 545 9.59 3.06 9.69
N LEU A 546 10.63 2.39 10.23
CA LEU A 546 10.55 0.99 10.64
C LEU A 546 10.04 0.83 12.07
N VAL A 547 9.11 -0.10 12.25
CA VAL A 547 8.66 -0.63 13.55
C VAL A 547 9.42 -1.92 13.84
N TYR A 548 9.72 -2.18 15.12
CA TYR A 548 10.50 -3.33 15.52
C TYR A 548 9.71 -4.27 16.41
N VAL A 549 9.94 -5.56 16.24
CA VAL A 549 9.19 -6.62 16.90
C VAL A 549 10.10 -7.68 17.48
N LEU A 550 9.66 -8.35 18.53
CA LEU A 550 10.25 -9.59 18.99
C LEU A 550 9.86 -10.70 18.02
N PRO A 551 10.80 -11.33 17.30
CA PRO A 551 10.51 -12.49 16.50
C PRO A 551 10.25 -13.71 17.40
N ILE A 552 9.16 -14.42 17.15
CA ILE A 552 8.87 -15.71 17.77
C ILE A 552 9.35 -16.78 16.80
N LYS A 553 10.05 -17.81 17.31
CA LYS A 553 10.47 -18.94 16.47
C LYS A 553 9.23 -19.58 15.82
N GLU A 554 9.31 -19.79 14.51
CA GLU A 554 8.19 -20.23 13.68
C GLU A 554 8.32 -21.73 13.36
N ASN A 555 7.24 -22.48 13.59
CA ASN A 555 7.11 -23.87 13.16
C ASN A 555 6.01 -23.93 12.09
N TRP A 556 6.42 -24.01 10.83
CA TRP A 556 5.52 -24.02 9.67
C TRP A 556 5.01 -25.43 9.39
N VAL A 557 3.69 -25.58 9.31
CA VAL A 557 3.00 -26.84 9.04
C VAL A 557 2.08 -26.67 7.84
N ILE A 558 2.25 -27.49 6.80
CA ILE A 558 1.35 -27.50 5.65
C ILE A 558 -0.02 -27.97 6.12
N TRP A 559 -1.02 -27.13 5.94
CA TRP A 559 -2.41 -27.50 6.14
C TRP A 559 -3.03 -28.05 4.86
N ARG A 560 -2.87 -27.33 3.74
CA ARG A 560 -3.47 -27.71 2.45
C ARG A 560 -2.51 -27.40 1.30
N LYS A 561 -2.37 -28.33 0.36
CA LYS A 561 -1.62 -28.10 -0.89
C LYS A 561 -2.51 -27.41 -1.92
N ARG A 562 -1.99 -26.39 -2.60
CA ARG A 562 -2.69 -25.57 -3.59
C ARG A 562 -1.99 -25.52 -4.93
N GLY A 563 -1.35 -26.60 -5.37
CA GLY A 563 -0.56 -26.64 -6.61
C GLY A 563 0.85 -26.07 -6.39
N PRO A 564 1.20 -24.91 -6.95
CA PRO A 564 2.57 -24.35 -6.82
C PRO A 564 2.84 -23.80 -5.43
N THR A 565 1.82 -23.57 -4.60
CA THR A 565 1.93 -23.08 -3.23
C THR A 565 1.21 -23.99 -2.23
N ASN A 566 1.26 -23.64 -0.94
CA ASN A 566 0.54 -24.33 0.13
C ASN A 566 -0.17 -23.31 1.01
N ASP A 567 -1.23 -23.74 1.69
CA ASP A 567 -1.76 -23.02 2.84
C ASP A 567 -1.07 -23.56 4.09
N TRP A 568 -0.60 -22.65 4.95
CA TRP A 568 0.25 -22.93 6.08
C TRP A 568 -0.39 -22.53 7.40
N GLN A 569 -0.23 -23.37 8.39
CA GLN A 569 -0.34 -23.02 9.80
C GLN A 569 1.03 -22.74 10.37
N VAL A 570 1.16 -21.74 11.25
CA VAL A 570 2.43 -21.36 11.88
C VAL A 570 2.24 -21.34 13.37
N TYR A 571 3.03 -22.15 14.08
CA TYR A 571 2.95 -22.33 15.52
C TYR A 571 4.18 -21.77 16.22
N PRO A 572 4.03 -21.20 17.45
CA PRO A 572 5.16 -20.66 18.19
C PRO A 572 6.13 -21.76 18.64
N GLY A 573 7.43 -21.54 18.43
CA GLY A 573 8.52 -22.42 18.84
C GLY A 573 9.41 -21.83 19.94
N SER A 574 9.04 -20.67 20.49
CA SER A 574 9.73 -20.00 21.59
C SER A 574 8.75 -19.22 22.48
N ARG A 575 9.17 -18.93 23.72
CA ARG A 575 8.41 -18.02 24.60
C ARG A 575 8.40 -16.60 24.00
N TRP A 576 7.31 -15.89 24.19
CA TRP A 576 7.07 -14.57 23.59
C TRP A 576 6.55 -13.52 24.59
N ASN A 577 5.98 -13.94 25.70
CA ASN A 577 5.29 -13.12 26.69
C ASN A 577 6.29 -12.34 27.58
N LEU A 578 6.94 -11.35 26.96
CA LEU A 578 7.93 -10.48 27.58
C LEU A 578 7.33 -9.12 27.93
N GLY A 579 7.71 -8.58 29.08
CA GLY A 579 7.51 -7.17 29.45
C GLY A 579 8.83 -6.42 29.41
N ILE A 580 8.77 -5.10 29.22
CA ILE A 580 9.94 -4.24 29.03
C ILE A 580 9.84 -3.02 29.94
N GLU A 581 10.96 -2.57 30.49
CA GLU A 581 11.03 -1.34 31.28
C GLU A 581 10.99 -0.11 30.34
N PRO A 582 10.28 0.98 30.69
CA PRO A 582 10.07 2.13 29.81
C PRO A 582 11.36 2.86 29.39
N ASP A 583 12.41 2.79 30.20
CA ASP A 583 13.71 3.43 30.01
C ASP A 583 14.83 2.45 29.63
N VAL A 584 14.46 1.27 29.14
CA VAL A 584 15.42 0.23 28.76
C VAL A 584 16.46 0.76 27.75
N PRO A 585 17.75 0.55 27.99
CA PRO A 585 18.78 0.88 27.01
C PRO A 585 18.63 0.04 25.74
N VAL A 586 18.71 0.68 24.58
CA VAL A 586 18.60 0.03 23.28
C VAL A 586 19.87 0.21 22.47
N VAL A 587 20.44 -0.88 21.98
CA VAL A 587 21.62 -0.88 21.11
C VAL A 587 21.21 -1.23 19.69
N VAL A 588 21.56 -0.35 18.75
CA VAL A 588 21.27 -0.54 17.31
C VAL A 588 22.44 -1.24 16.63
N SER A 589 22.18 -2.26 15.83
CA SER A 589 23.16 -2.88 14.94
C SER A 589 22.63 -2.92 13.51
N GLU A 590 23.53 -2.70 12.54
CA GLU A 590 23.21 -2.64 11.12
C GLU A 590 23.99 -3.72 10.35
N HIS A 591 23.30 -4.38 9.42
CA HIS A 591 23.83 -5.49 8.61
C HIS A 591 23.51 -5.25 7.13
N PRO A 592 24.21 -5.88 6.18
CA PRO A 592 23.87 -5.79 4.76
C PRO A 592 22.42 -6.18 4.49
N ILE A 593 21.78 -5.50 3.54
CA ILE A 593 20.43 -5.88 3.09
C ILE A 593 20.54 -7.18 2.28
N GLY A 594 19.78 -8.20 2.69
CA GLY A 594 19.71 -9.47 2.00
C GLY A 594 19.01 -9.40 0.64
N GLU A 595 19.01 -10.51 -0.09
CA GLU A 595 18.28 -10.64 -1.36
C GLU A 595 16.76 -10.43 -1.19
N LYS A 596 16.21 -10.87 -0.07
CA LYS A 596 14.85 -10.59 0.37
C LYS A 596 14.88 -9.47 1.42
N PRO A 597 14.56 -8.23 1.04
CA PRO A 597 14.84 -7.04 1.87
C PRO A 597 14.20 -7.06 3.25
N PHE A 598 13.03 -7.70 3.37
CA PHE A 598 12.24 -7.76 4.60
C PHE A 598 12.32 -9.12 5.32
N ALA A 599 13.17 -10.06 4.88
CA ALA A 599 13.28 -11.36 5.52
C ALA A 599 13.94 -11.28 6.90
N GLY A 600 13.39 -12.05 7.86
CA GLY A 600 13.89 -12.06 9.25
C GLY A 600 15.16 -12.86 9.49
N VAL A 601 15.58 -13.69 8.54
CA VAL A 601 16.78 -14.55 8.70
C VAL A 601 18.07 -13.72 8.79
N THR A 602 18.14 -12.62 8.04
CA THR A 602 19.25 -11.67 8.06
C THR A 602 18.71 -10.24 8.04
N PRO A 603 18.13 -9.76 9.15
CA PRO A 603 17.52 -8.44 9.17
C PRO A 603 18.60 -7.36 9.01
N ALA A 604 18.31 -6.37 8.15
CA ALA A 604 19.26 -5.30 7.85
C ALA A 604 19.53 -4.37 9.03
N VAL A 605 18.64 -4.34 10.04
CA VAL A 605 18.80 -3.58 11.29
C VAL A 605 18.22 -4.40 12.44
N GLN A 606 18.88 -4.34 13.59
CA GLN A 606 18.42 -4.98 14.82
C GLN A 606 18.50 -4.02 16.00
N LEU A 607 17.60 -4.22 16.98
CA LEU A 607 17.63 -3.53 18.26
C LEU A 607 17.86 -4.57 19.38
N ALA A 608 18.96 -4.44 20.12
CA ALA A 608 19.25 -5.29 21.27
C ALA A 608 18.85 -4.54 22.56
N LEU A 609 18.09 -5.19 23.41
CA LEU A 609 17.62 -4.67 24.69
C LEU A 609 17.38 -5.79 25.70
N GLN A 610 16.85 -5.45 26.86
CA GLN A 610 16.53 -6.40 27.93
C GLN A 610 15.03 -6.44 28.19
N GLY A 611 14.51 -7.58 28.59
CA GLY A 611 13.14 -7.79 29.01
C GLY A 611 13.02 -8.87 30.06
N ARG A 612 11.83 -9.06 30.62
CA ARG A 612 11.53 -10.15 31.56
C ARG A 612 10.25 -10.86 31.11
N TYR A 613 10.18 -12.17 31.32
CA TYR A 613 8.96 -12.90 31.07
C TYR A 613 7.84 -12.47 32.02
N VAL A 614 6.63 -12.43 31.48
CA VAL A 614 5.39 -12.13 32.19
C VAL A 614 4.50 -13.38 32.11
N PRO A 615 4.65 -14.37 33.00
CA PRO A 615 3.96 -15.65 32.91
C PRO A 615 2.43 -15.53 32.96
N ALA A 616 1.93 -14.45 33.54
CA ALA A 616 0.50 -14.16 33.61
C ALA A 616 -0.11 -13.74 32.28
N TRP A 617 0.70 -13.21 31.33
CA TRP A 617 0.24 -12.85 29.99
C TRP A 617 0.28 -14.09 29.09
N LYS A 618 -0.88 -14.56 28.69
CA LYS A 618 -1.06 -15.84 28.00
C LYS A 618 -1.60 -15.64 26.59
N ALA A 619 -1.68 -16.73 25.86
CA ALA A 619 -2.49 -16.85 24.66
C ALA A 619 -3.74 -17.68 24.96
N GLU A 620 -4.85 -17.28 24.38
CA GLU A 620 -6.12 -18.00 24.39
C GLU A 620 -6.54 -18.29 22.94
N GLU A 621 -6.83 -19.53 22.63
CA GLU A 621 -7.21 -19.97 21.27
C GLU A 621 -6.29 -19.41 20.18
N GLY A 622 -4.95 -19.53 20.35
CA GLY A 622 -3.95 -19.07 19.39
C GLY A 622 -3.74 -17.54 19.32
N ASN A 623 -4.44 -16.76 20.14
CA ASN A 623 -4.33 -15.29 20.16
C ASN A 623 -3.70 -14.81 21.48
N ALA A 624 -2.79 -13.82 21.40
CA ALA A 624 -2.30 -13.16 22.61
C ALA A 624 -3.46 -12.43 23.31
N GLU A 625 -3.60 -12.66 24.63
CA GLU A 625 -4.51 -11.87 25.44
C GLU A 625 -4.21 -10.38 25.30
N PRO A 626 -5.16 -9.46 25.53
CA PRO A 626 -4.93 -8.03 25.56
C PRO A 626 -3.72 -7.70 26.44
N VAL A 627 -2.87 -6.80 25.98
CA VAL A 627 -1.65 -6.42 26.71
C VAL A 627 -2.06 -5.89 28.09
N PRO A 628 -1.52 -6.45 29.19
CA PRO A 628 -1.82 -5.97 30.54
C PRO A 628 -1.27 -4.56 30.75
N ALA A 629 -2.06 -3.70 31.42
CA ALA A 629 -1.76 -2.27 31.55
C ALA A 629 -0.48 -1.96 32.33
N LYS A 630 -0.21 -2.70 33.39
CA LYS A 630 1.01 -2.64 34.21
C LYS A 630 1.31 -4.02 34.75
N VAL A 631 2.58 -4.36 34.80
CA VAL A 631 3.03 -5.63 35.30
C VAL A 631 4.18 -5.43 36.26
N GLU A 632 4.01 -5.89 37.50
CA GLU A 632 5.13 -6.03 38.44
C GLU A 632 6.06 -7.14 37.95
N PRO A 633 7.35 -6.87 37.75
CA PRO A 633 8.29 -7.90 37.33
C PRO A 633 8.40 -9.01 38.39
N SER A 634 8.20 -10.25 37.97
CA SER A 634 8.45 -11.40 38.87
C SER A 634 9.93 -11.52 39.18
N ASN A 635 10.29 -11.61 40.47
CA ASN A 635 11.65 -11.83 40.90
C ASN A 635 12.18 -13.25 40.52
N ASP A 636 11.27 -14.18 40.22
CA ASP A 636 11.59 -15.54 39.81
C ASP A 636 11.98 -15.64 38.31
N GLU A 637 11.67 -14.64 37.52
CA GLU A 637 12.03 -14.59 36.09
C GLU A 637 13.29 -13.72 35.89
N PRO A 638 14.38 -14.28 35.39
CA PRO A 638 15.59 -13.51 35.16
C PRO A 638 15.44 -12.52 34.01
N VAL A 639 16.28 -11.48 34.01
CA VAL A 639 16.41 -10.57 32.86
C VAL A 639 16.91 -11.35 31.64
N GLN A 640 16.28 -11.16 30.50
CA GLN A 640 16.62 -11.77 29.23
C GLN A 640 17.19 -10.73 28.28
N ALA A 641 18.30 -11.06 27.61
CA ALA A 641 18.73 -10.32 26.43
C ALA A 641 17.82 -10.69 25.24
N ILE A 642 17.22 -9.70 24.59
CA ILE A 642 16.33 -9.89 23.44
C ILE A 642 16.80 -9.06 22.26
N THR A 643 16.47 -9.51 21.07
CA THR A 643 16.75 -8.80 19.81
C THR A 643 15.45 -8.58 19.07
N LEU A 644 15.14 -7.32 18.80
CA LEU A 644 14.02 -6.96 17.94
C LEU A 644 14.50 -6.81 16.49
N VAL A 645 13.64 -7.18 15.55
CA VAL A 645 13.86 -7.08 14.11
C VAL A 645 12.80 -6.18 13.48
N PRO A 646 12.98 -5.67 12.25
CA PRO A 646 11.92 -4.95 11.54
C PRO A 646 10.65 -5.78 11.47
N TYR A 647 9.51 -5.14 11.60
CA TYR A 647 8.16 -5.73 11.73
C TYR A 647 7.88 -6.86 10.73
N ALA A 648 8.21 -6.65 9.47
CA ALA A 648 7.99 -7.63 8.41
C ALA A 648 8.92 -8.86 8.48
N GLY A 649 10.00 -8.76 9.23
CA GLY A 649 10.98 -9.83 9.40
C GLY A 649 10.52 -10.99 10.31
N ALA A 650 9.31 -10.91 10.87
CA ALA A 650 8.76 -11.97 11.71
C ALA A 650 7.28 -12.21 11.36
N LYS A 651 6.94 -13.44 11.01
CA LYS A 651 5.54 -13.81 10.76
C LYS A 651 4.81 -14.11 12.07
N LEU A 652 5.49 -14.66 13.08
CA LEU A 652 5.02 -14.63 14.46
C LEU A 652 5.83 -13.61 15.24
N ARG A 653 5.14 -12.70 15.96
CA ARG A 653 5.78 -11.51 16.53
C ARG A 653 5.04 -10.90 17.72
N ILE A 654 5.77 -10.15 18.52
CA ILE A 654 5.23 -9.19 19.49
C ILE A 654 5.75 -7.81 19.14
N THR A 655 4.83 -6.87 18.94
CA THR A 655 5.10 -5.47 18.60
C THR A 655 4.91 -4.54 19.81
N ALA A 656 3.88 -4.83 20.60
CA ALA A 656 3.49 -4.04 21.76
C ALA A 656 3.67 -4.88 23.04
N PHE A 657 4.51 -4.40 23.94
CA PHE A 657 4.95 -5.10 25.14
C PHE A 657 4.30 -4.53 26.38
N PRO A 658 3.92 -5.34 27.38
CA PRO A 658 3.59 -4.82 28.71
C PRO A 658 4.72 -3.95 29.28
N SER A 659 4.35 -2.79 29.84
CA SER A 659 5.30 -1.97 30.59
C SER A 659 5.54 -2.59 31.96
N LEU A 660 6.80 -2.86 32.29
CA LEU A 660 7.21 -3.20 33.64
C LEU A 660 7.31 -1.93 34.48
N SER A 661 6.79 -1.97 35.71
CA SER A 661 6.76 -0.83 36.62
C SER A 661 7.77 -0.95 37.75
#